data_9cabee3ed3f474b6143fe6846f518d3e
#
_entry.id   9cabee3ed3f474b6143fe6846f518d3e
#
_cell.length_a   1.000
_cell.length_b   1.000
_cell.length_c   1.000
_cell.angle_alpha   90.00
_cell.angle_beta   90.00
_cell.angle_gamma   90.00
#
_symmetry.space_group_name_H-M   'P 1'
#
loop_
_entity.id
_entity.type
_entity.pdbx_description
1 polymer ?
#
loop_
_entity_poly.entity_id
_entity_poly.type
_entity_poly.pdbx_seq_one_letter_code
_entity_poly.pdbx_strand_id
1 'polypeptide(L)'
;MSGTQPQRGIMPFLMNLSDSLKYSKDKFKRRLGMRSKDDSRPSSAIGFHPCPTPLSQPAQLIPPAATSTEDGSQVVGSDPSVSVDSTIEKPSGAWNAIRALLTTLESSTDAFGPLKSAISGLKGLMDIYENACKQRKEYNELGIRLKEILQDLADHIERPAGLIMTKSVKRIQDEIVEEAKRVANKQANKTGRRLIDAMEESDGIMECYRRIDGHLQRITLNASMGALEAIKEHTLESRMNRMSPHTSATYNSAESLDVQRGICTSGTRKAQLKELMEWANMPDTGKTCWMNGMAGTGKTTIAYTVCSKLDKSNRLGASFFCSRAIAECRQVKHIIPSIAYQLARFSRPFQRALAEVLEEDCDAHTRALNLQYQKLIIDPLKAVEKSLPEDFIVVIDALDECESLTAVEQILELLLSTTHTLPIRFLISSRPEREITERITGRSNGQDEARLVLHNLDSNMVKTDIETYMREELKGIPLKESEWTVMIERCGVLFIYAATICRYIKNANKMKTLKKAVKVIIDSGSASMEKGDERIIDELYKTILDNAFKGIELNEKNRRTMREVLETAVCATEPMSLDAMASLLQLDSAEEVDALLGPLRSVLNITKKTKIVTTLHASFPDFILSQGRSGNYYCSPXASWYAMDGMICLT
;
A
#
# COMPACT_ATOMS: atom_id res chain seq x y z
N MET A 1 36.29 13.84 -48.98
CA MET A 1 36.96 14.71 -48.01
C MET A 1 36.01 15.00 -46.88
N SER A 2 36.27 14.38 -45.77
CA SER A 2 35.47 14.30 -44.56
C SER A 2 35.70 15.49 -43.63
N GLY A 3 34.67 16.14 -43.18
CA GLY A 3 34.75 17.17 -42.16
C GLY A 3 33.82 16.81 -41.00
N THR A 4 34.41 16.27 -39.98
CA THR A 4 33.74 15.97 -38.70
C THR A 4 33.64 17.25 -37.85
N GLN A 5 32.45 17.65 -37.45
CA GLN A 5 32.24 18.66 -36.39
C GLN A 5 32.15 17.98 -35.01
N PRO A 6 32.73 18.57 -33.95
CA PRO A 6 32.69 17.99 -32.62
C PRO A 6 31.42 18.37 -31.86
N GLN A 7 30.88 17.39 -31.14
CA GLN A 7 29.79 17.55 -30.20
C GLN A 7 30.22 18.42 -29.01
N ARG A 8 29.49 19.50 -28.72
CA ARG A 8 29.65 20.31 -27.49
C ARG A 8 28.83 19.69 -26.35
N GLY A 9 29.52 19.31 -25.30
CA GLY A 9 28.95 18.67 -24.15
C GLY A 9 28.16 19.61 -23.23
N ILE A 10 27.19 19.02 -22.55
CA ILE A 10 26.21 19.65 -21.66
C ILE A 10 26.78 19.98 -20.25
N MET A 11 28.07 19.91 -20.06
CA MET A 11 28.70 20.02 -18.73
C MET A 11 28.93 21.42 -18.11
N PRO A 12 28.78 22.57 -18.77
CA PRO A 12 29.00 23.85 -18.07
C PRO A 12 27.82 24.38 -17.24
N PHE A 13 26.63 23.80 -17.40
CA PHE A 13 25.44 24.38 -16.77
C PHE A 13 25.25 23.98 -15.29
N LEU A 14 25.76 22.81 -14.90
CA LEU A 14 25.59 22.30 -13.53
C LEU A 14 26.60 22.89 -12.53
N MET A 15 27.75 23.37 -13.00
CA MET A 15 28.74 24.01 -12.11
C MET A 15 28.32 25.40 -11.65
N ASN A 16 27.57 26.14 -12.45
CA ASN A 16 27.10 27.47 -12.10
C ASN A 16 25.99 27.49 -11.03
N LEU A 17 25.24 26.41 -10.90
CA LEU A 17 24.19 26.31 -9.85
C LEU A 17 24.79 26.10 -8.45
N SER A 18 25.85 25.31 -8.36
CA SER A 18 26.55 25.04 -7.08
C SER A 18 27.21 26.29 -6.52
N ASP A 19 27.81 27.12 -7.37
CA ASP A 19 28.50 28.34 -6.95
C ASP A 19 27.51 29.47 -6.64
N SER A 20 26.38 29.54 -7.33
CA SER A 20 25.29 30.48 -7.04
C SER A 20 24.65 30.20 -5.67
N LEU A 21 24.49 28.93 -5.31
CA LEU A 21 23.95 28.50 -4.02
C LEU A 21 24.91 28.79 -2.87
N LYS A 22 26.22 28.66 -3.07
CA LYS A 22 27.26 29.02 -2.07
C LYS A 22 27.27 30.53 -1.87
N TYR A 23 27.21 31.31 -2.94
CA TYR A 23 27.21 32.77 -2.89
C TYR A 23 25.98 33.31 -2.16
N SER A 24 24.85 32.72 -2.36
CA SER A 24 23.58 33.08 -1.69
C SER A 24 23.66 32.77 -0.18
N LYS A 25 24.23 31.61 0.20
CA LYS A 25 24.38 31.17 1.61
C LYS A 25 25.36 32.08 2.39
N ASP A 26 26.42 32.53 1.77
CA ASP A 26 27.41 33.43 2.39
C ASP A 26 26.86 34.86 2.53
N LYS A 27 26.04 35.32 1.60
CA LYS A 27 25.37 36.63 1.66
C LYS A 27 24.30 36.66 2.75
N PHE A 28 23.62 35.51 2.97
CA PHE A 28 22.63 35.32 4.04
C PHE A 28 23.29 35.35 5.42
N LYS A 29 24.44 34.67 5.59
CA LYS A 29 25.20 34.68 6.85
C LYS A 29 25.74 36.07 7.20
N ARG A 30 26.14 36.87 6.22
CA ARG A 30 26.62 38.24 6.44
C ARG A 30 25.48 39.19 6.86
N ARG A 31 24.25 38.96 6.39
CA ARG A 31 23.08 39.81 6.73
C ARG A 31 22.55 39.51 8.14
N LEU A 32 22.77 38.30 8.68
CA LEU A 32 22.32 37.92 10.03
C LEU A 32 23.35 38.24 11.12
N GLY A 33 24.46 38.92 10.82
CA GLY A 33 25.46 39.31 11.81
C GLY A 33 26.21 38.18 12.51
N MET A 34 26.16 36.97 11.93
CA MET A 34 26.88 35.82 12.47
C MET A 34 28.32 35.81 11.96
N ARG A 35 29.26 36.17 12.86
CA ARG A 35 30.70 36.08 12.56
C ARG A 35 31.14 34.63 12.47
N SER A 36 31.84 34.28 11.40
CA SER A 36 32.54 33.01 11.28
C SER A 36 33.67 32.94 12.29
N LYS A 37 33.67 31.94 13.12
CA LYS A 37 34.81 31.56 13.96
C LYS A 37 35.75 30.71 13.12
N ASP A 38 36.82 31.32 12.69
CA ASP A 38 38.06 30.62 12.44
C ASP A 38 39.18 31.43 13.09
N ASP A 39 39.96 30.76 13.82
CA ASP A 39 41.32 30.96 14.33
C ASP A 39 41.52 31.00 15.85
N SER A 40 42.46 30.12 16.21
CA SER A 40 43.40 30.07 17.34
C SER A 40 42.93 29.50 18.69
N ARG A 41 43.55 28.37 19.03
CA ARG A 41 43.71 27.82 20.37
C ARG A 41 44.50 28.77 21.29
N PRO A 42 44.47 28.67 22.65
CA PRO A 42 44.77 27.45 23.38
C PRO A 42 43.91 27.17 24.64
N SER A 43 44.13 25.97 25.12
CA SER A 43 43.68 25.24 26.28
C SER A 43 43.43 25.97 27.61
N SER A 44 42.32 25.64 28.28
CA SER A 44 42.31 25.44 29.76
C SER A 44 41.07 24.62 30.16
N ALA A 45 41.32 23.64 30.99
CA ALA A 45 40.36 22.70 31.52
C ALA A 45 39.46 23.33 32.60
N ILE A 46 38.17 23.03 32.54
CA ILE A 46 37.28 23.15 33.71
C ILE A 46 36.32 21.95 33.68
N GLY A 47 36.22 21.31 34.84
CA GLY A 47 35.71 19.99 35.05
C GLY A 47 34.20 19.83 34.97
N PHE A 48 33.84 18.64 34.60
CA PHE A 48 32.50 18.10 34.70
C PHE A 48 32.24 17.52 36.09
N HIS A 49 31.15 17.89 36.70
CA HIS A 49 30.62 17.18 37.88
C HIS A 49 29.55 16.17 37.38
N PRO A 50 29.71 14.90 37.75
CA PRO A 50 28.67 13.90 37.46
C PRO A 50 27.65 13.78 38.59
N CYS A 51 26.42 13.55 38.26
CA CYS A 51 25.33 13.21 39.17
C CYS A 51 25.46 11.76 39.67
N PRO A 52 25.14 11.46 40.93
CA PRO A 52 25.40 10.14 41.50
C PRO A 52 24.34 9.09 41.13
N THR A 53 24.82 7.93 40.74
CA THR A 53 24.04 6.69 40.63
C THR A 53 24.13 5.89 41.91
N PRO A 54 23.07 5.18 42.34
CA PRO A 54 23.17 4.34 43.55
C PRO A 54 23.81 2.98 43.24
N LEU A 55 24.73 2.61 44.09
CA LEU A 55 25.47 1.35 44.12
C LEU A 55 24.57 0.17 44.53
N SER A 56 24.52 -0.88 43.72
CA SER A 56 24.09 -2.20 44.16
C SER A 56 25.29 -3.15 44.14
N GLN A 57 25.50 -3.83 45.27
CA GLN A 57 26.61 -4.77 45.47
C GLN A 57 26.39 -6.09 44.74
N PRO A 58 27.46 -6.80 44.30
CA PRO A 58 27.34 -8.09 43.64
C PRO A 58 27.23 -9.24 44.67
N ALA A 59 26.34 -10.19 44.38
CA ALA A 59 26.18 -11.43 45.11
C ALA A 59 27.30 -12.43 44.76
N GLN A 60 27.89 -13.03 45.79
CA GLN A 60 28.93 -14.04 45.66
C GLN A 60 28.40 -15.39 45.22
N LEU A 61 29.07 -16.01 44.26
CA LEU A 61 28.90 -17.39 43.82
C LEU A 61 29.62 -18.34 44.77
N ILE A 62 28.93 -19.38 45.26
CA ILE A 62 29.48 -20.50 46.02
C ILE A 62 29.53 -21.73 45.11
N PRO A 63 30.65 -22.42 44.91
CA PRO A 63 30.72 -23.65 44.13
C PRO A 63 30.33 -24.88 44.95
N PRO A 64 29.79 -25.96 44.34
CA PRO A 64 29.46 -27.20 45.06
C PRO A 64 30.70 -28.10 45.25
N ALA A 65 30.81 -28.64 46.42
CA ALA A 65 31.87 -29.60 46.80
C ALA A 65 31.56 -31.02 46.32
N ALA A 66 32.59 -31.67 45.82
CA ALA A 66 32.60 -33.10 45.53
C ALA A 66 33.03 -33.90 46.74
N THR A 67 32.38 -34.97 47.01
CA THR A 67 32.95 -36.05 47.82
C THR A 67 32.61 -37.41 47.27
N SER A 68 33.64 -38.17 46.99
CA SER A 68 33.70 -39.58 46.70
C SER A 68 33.62 -40.42 47.96
N THR A 69 33.08 -41.63 47.86
CA THR A 69 33.73 -42.91 48.20
C THR A 69 32.75 -44.08 48.19
N GLU A 70 33.09 -45.06 47.44
CA GLU A 70 33.17 -46.50 47.50
C GLU A 70 32.49 -47.21 48.68
N ASP A 71 31.71 -48.26 48.49
CA ASP A 71 32.06 -49.67 48.50
C ASP A 71 30.78 -50.58 48.65
N GLY A 72 30.54 -51.51 47.90
CA GLY A 72 30.70 -52.93 48.06
C GLY A 72 29.43 -53.75 48.31
N SER A 73 29.30 -54.80 47.50
CA SER A 73 28.63 -56.11 47.71
C SER A 73 27.22 -56.31 47.20
N GLN A 74 27.23 -57.13 46.16
CA GLN A 74 26.34 -58.28 45.75
C GLN A 74 25.06 -58.49 46.57
N VAL A 75 23.95 -58.81 45.85
CA VAL A 75 23.30 -60.15 45.74
C VAL A 75 22.01 -60.06 44.92
N VAL A 76 22.00 -60.82 43.84
CA VAL A 76 20.97 -61.69 43.24
C VAL A 76 19.45 -61.32 43.34
N GLY A 77 18.87 -61.20 42.20
CA GLY A 77 17.63 -61.91 41.95
C GLY A 77 16.36 -61.12 41.64
N SER A 78 15.84 -61.44 40.49
CA SER A 78 14.47 -61.38 40.02
C SER A 78 14.01 -60.11 39.31
N ASP A 79 13.87 -60.23 37.98
CA ASP A 79 13.09 -59.40 37.10
C ASP A 79 11.64 -59.17 37.55
N PRO A 80 11.14 -57.99 37.45
CA PRO A 80 9.76 -57.83 37.02
C PRO A 80 9.73 -57.11 35.67
N SER A 81 9.22 -57.79 34.67
CA SER A 81 8.84 -57.25 33.39
C SER A 81 7.99 -55.98 33.58
N VAL A 82 8.59 -54.85 33.37
CA VAL A 82 7.84 -53.62 33.17
C VAL A 82 7.27 -53.68 31.77
N SER A 83 6.02 -54.07 31.67
CA SER A 83 5.22 -53.87 30.46
C SER A 83 5.12 -52.36 30.23
N VAL A 84 5.88 -51.84 29.29
CA VAL A 84 5.61 -50.54 28.66
C VAL A 84 4.29 -50.76 27.90
N ASP A 85 3.20 -50.41 28.56
CA ASP A 85 1.89 -50.36 27.92
C ASP A 85 1.92 -49.18 26.97
N SER A 86 2.47 -49.39 25.78
CA SER A 86 2.25 -48.51 24.65
C SER A 86 0.81 -48.70 24.23
N THR A 87 -0.09 -47.95 24.85
CA THR A 87 -1.46 -47.77 24.37
C THR A 87 -1.38 -47.09 23.01
N ILE A 88 -1.12 -47.89 21.97
CA ILE A 88 -1.40 -47.49 20.59
C ILE A 88 -2.93 -47.36 20.54
N GLU A 89 -3.43 -46.13 20.66
CA GLU A 89 -4.86 -45.85 20.45
C GLU A 89 -5.29 -46.49 19.13
N LYS A 90 -6.33 -47.28 19.16
CA LYS A 90 -6.92 -47.86 17.96
C LYS A 90 -7.29 -46.75 16.99
N PRO A 91 -7.01 -46.85 15.69
CA PRO A 91 -7.21 -45.79 14.71
C PRO A 91 -8.59 -45.13 14.75
N SER A 92 -9.63 -45.85 15.13
CA SER A 92 -10.99 -45.30 15.25
C SER A 92 -11.16 -44.32 16.45
N GLY A 93 -10.29 -44.42 17.46
CA GLY A 93 -10.38 -43.59 18.67
C GLY A 93 -10.05 -42.10 18.42
N ALA A 94 -9.00 -41.84 17.65
CA ALA A 94 -8.57 -40.48 17.35
C ALA A 94 -9.64 -39.70 16.55
N TRP A 95 -10.23 -40.32 15.55
CA TRP A 95 -11.26 -39.66 14.72
C TRP A 95 -12.57 -39.41 15.47
N ASN A 96 -12.97 -40.29 16.39
CA ASN A 96 -14.10 -40.07 17.28
C ASN A 96 -13.83 -38.88 18.25
N ALA A 97 -12.62 -38.79 18.78
CA ALA A 97 -12.19 -37.64 19.60
C ALA A 97 -12.22 -36.32 18.80
N ILE A 98 -11.76 -36.33 17.55
CA ILE A 98 -11.82 -35.18 16.65
C ILE A 98 -13.29 -34.72 16.46
N ARG A 99 -14.21 -35.63 16.18
CA ARG A 99 -15.64 -35.31 16.04
C ARG A 99 -16.22 -34.67 17.32
N ALA A 100 -15.86 -35.19 18.48
CA ALA A 100 -16.28 -34.63 19.77
C ALA A 100 -15.70 -33.23 19.97
N LEU A 101 -14.40 -33.03 19.71
CA LEU A 101 -13.73 -31.72 19.81
C LEU A 101 -14.34 -30.70 18.84
N LEU A 102 -14.60 -31.06 17.59
CA LEU A 102 -15.24 -30.19 16.63
C LEU A 102 -16.65 -29.76 17.09
N THR A 103 -17.41 -30.66 17.72
CA THR A 103 -18.72 -30.34 18.26
C THR A 103 -18.62 -29.38 19.45
N THR A 104 -17.67 -29.59 20.35
CA THR A 104 -17.40 -28.68 21.48
C THR A 104 -16.95 -27.30 20.99
N LEU A 105 -16.00 -27.26 20.07
CA LEU A 105 -15.51 -26.01 19.46
C LEU A 105 -16.62 -25.26 18.73
N GLU A 106 -17.48 -25.97 17.99
CA GLU A 106 -18.63 -25.38 17.30
C GLU A 106 -19.57 -24.67 18.27
N SER A 107 -19.81 -25.24 19.46
CA SER A 107 -20.65 -24.62 20.50
C SER A 107 -19.92 -23.48 21.24
N SER A 108 -18.62 -23.61 21.47
CA SER A 108 -17.80 -22.61 22.16
C SER A 108 -17.50 -21.38 21.30
N THR A 109 -17.61 -21.48 19.97
CA THR A 109 -17.26 -20.41 19.02
C THR A 109 -18.46 -19.59 18.56
N ASP A 110 -19.57 -19.59 19.28
CA ASP A 110 -20.75 -18.78 18.93
C ASP A 110 -20.44 -17.28 18.80
N ALA A 111 -19.49 -16.80 19.58
CA ALA A 111 -19.01 -15.40 19.51
C ALA A 111 -18.11 -15.12 18.29
N PHE A 112 -17.66 -16.17 17.57
CA PHE A 112 -16.69 -16.07 16.49
C PHE A 112 -17.23 -16.70 15.20
N GLY A 113 -18.20 -16.05 14.58
CA GLY A 113 -18.94 -16.55 13.42
C GLY A 113 -18.09 -17.21 12.30
N PRO A 114 -17.00 -16.60 11.81
CA PRO A 114 -16.16 -17.21 10.78
C PRO A 114 -15.50 -18.51 11.24
N LEU A 115 -15.00 -18.58 12.48
CA LEU A 115 -14.39 -19.78 13.04
C LEU A 115 -15.44 -20.90 13.18
N LYS A 116 -16.65 -20.58 13.64
CA LYS A 116 -17.77 -21.52 13.70
C LYS A 116 -18.07 -22.11 12.31
N SER A 117 -18.10 -21.28 11.27
CA SER A 117 -18.34 -21.72 9.89
C SER A 117 -17.24 -22.66 9.40
N ALA A 118 -15.96 -22.38 9.72
CA ALA A 118 -14.83 -23.24 9.38
C ALA A 118 -14.94 -24.61 10.08
N ILE A 119 -15.24 -24.61 11.38
CA ILE A 119 -15.40 -25.83 12.20
C ILE A 119 -16.60 -26.68 11.70
N SER A 120 -17.74 -26.04 11.42
CA SER A 120 -18.92 -26.72 10.86
C SER A 120 -18.61 -27.34 9.49
N GLY A 121 -17.87 -26.63 8.66
CA GLY A 121 -17.39 -27.11 7.37
C GLY A 121 -16.51 -28.36 7.52
N LEU A 122 -15.55 -28.33 8.44
CA LEU A 122 -14.67 -29.47 8.74
C LEU A 122 -15.48 -30.67 9.25
N LYS A 123 -16.39 -30.46 10.18
CA LYS A 123 -17.27 -31.50 10.74
C LYS A 123 -18.07 -32.21 9.63
N GLY A 124 -18.63 -31.46 8.68
CA GLY A 124 -19.38 -32.00 7.54
C GLY A 124 -18.53 -32.81 6.56
N LEU A 125 -17.22 -32.65 6.58
CA LEU A 125 -16.30 -33.34 5.67
C LEU A 125 -15.64 -34.59 6.28
N MET A 126 -15.80 -34.83 7.59
CA MET A 126 -15.12 -35.94 8.28
C MET A 126 -15.44 -37.28 7.65
N ASP A 127 -16.69 -37.54 7.30
CA ASP A 127 -17.11 -38.80 6.69
C ASP A 127 -16.52 -39.00 5.30
N ILE A 128 -16.41 -37.91 4.54
CA ILE A 128 -15.79 -37.89 3.20
C ILE A 128 -14.32 -38.30 3.32
N TYR A 129 -13.60 -37.71 4.24
CA TYR A 129 -12.18 -37.95 4.46
C TYR A 129 -11.96 -39.39 4.93
N GLU A 130 -12.72 -39.85 5.92
CA GLU A 130 -12.64 -41.21 6.45
C GLU A 130 -12.85 -42.25 5.32
N ASN A 131 -13.89 -42.10 4.51
CA ASN A 131 -14.20 -43.02 3.41
C ASN A 131 -13.13 -43.02 2.31
N ALA A 132 -12.52 -41.85 2.01
CA ALA A 132 -11.52 -41.73 0.95
C ALA A 132 -10.12 -42.24 1.37
N CYS A 133 -9.74 -42.05 2.62
CA CYS A 133 -8.34 -42.16 3.06
C CYS A 133 -8.07 -43.22 4.15
N LYS A 134 -9.07 -43.92 4.68
CA LYS A 134 -8.97 -44.85 5.82
C LYS A 134 -7.90 -45.94 5.67
N GLN A 135 -7.59 -46.37 4.45
CA GLN A 135 -6.60 -47.42 4.18
C GLN A 135 -5.17 -46.88 4.03
N ARG A 136 -4.97 -45.56 4.09
CA ARG A 136 -3.66 -44.95 3.94
C ARG A 136 -2.92 -44.88 5.28
N LYS A 137 -1.61 -45.10 5.24
CA LYS A 137 -0.75 -44.99 6.43
C LYS A 137 -0.81 -43.60 7.06
N GLU A 138 -0.77 -42.56 6.23
CA GLU A 138 -0.80 -41.15 6.64
C GLU A 138 -2.14 -40.72 7.30
N TYR A 139 -3.20 -41.48 7.11
CA TYR A 139 -4.52 -41.20 7.69
C TYR A 139 -4.47 -41.13 9.22
N ASN A 140 -3.80 -42.09 9.84
CA ASN A 140 -3.69 -42.16 11.30
C ASN A 140 -2.78 -41.06 11.86
N GLU A 141 -1.66 -40.81 11.20
CA GLU A 141 -0.72 -39.75 11.60
C GLU A 141 -1.40 -38.36 11.56
N LEU A 142 -2.12 -38.10 10.48
CA LEU A 142 -2.87 -36.82 10.34
C LEU A 142 -4.00 -36.71 11.37
N GLY A 143 -4.68 -37.82 11.68
CA GLY A 143 -5.73 -37.85 12.71
C GLY A 143 -5.21 -37.51 14.10
N ILE A 144 -4.07 -38.08 14.48
CA ILE A 144 -3.42 -37.79 15.78
C ILE A 144 -3.06 -36.30 15.85
N ARG A 145 -2.42 -35.79 14.82
CA ARG A 145 -1.98 -34.40 14.73
C ARG A 145 -3.15 -33.41 14.76
N LEU A 146 -4.22 -33.67 13.99
CA LEU A 146 -5.44 -32.86 14.03
C LEU A 146 -6.09 -32.82 15.41
N LYS A 147 -6.13 -34.00 16.09
CA LYS A 147 -6.65 -34.11 17.46
C LYS A 147 -5.87 -33.19 18.41
N GLU A 148 -4.55 -33.23 18.37
CA GLU A 148 -3.67 -32.41 19.21
C GLU A 148 -3.93 -30.91 18.96
N ILE A 149 -3.93 -30.47 17.69
CA ILE A 149 -4.16 -29.07 17.32
C ILE A 149 -5.55 -28.59 17.77
N LEU A 150 -6.59 -29.41 17.57
CA LEU A 150 -7.95 -29.05 17.97
C LEU A 150 -8.11 -28.99 19.49
N GLN A 151 -7.40 -29.85 20.23
CA GLN A 151 -7.36 -29.81 21.69
C GLN A 151 -6.68 -28.52 22.18
N ASP A 152 -5.51 -28.20 21.65
CA ASP A 152 -4.79 -26.95 21.96
C ASP A 152 -5.65 -25.73 21.66
N LEU A 153 -6.36 -25.72 20.55
CA LEU A 153 -7.26 -24.64 20.16
C LEU A 153 -8.43 -24.49 21.14
N ALA A 154 -9.02 -25.60 21.56
CA ALA A 154 -10.12 -25.61 22.55
C ALA A 154 -9.63 -25.01 23.87
N ASP A 155 -8.48 -25.45 24.37
CA ASP A 155 -7.89 -24.99 25.62
C ASP A 155 -7.60 -23.46 25.59
N HIS A 156 -7.24 -22.92 24.44
CA HIS A 156 -6.96 -21.49 24.29
C HIS A 156 -8.23 -20.65 24.12
N ILE A 157 -9.26 -21.15 23.45
CA ILE A 157 -10.54 -20.42 23.24
C ILE A 157 -11.31 -20.28 24.57
N GLU A 158 -11.21 -21.23 25.46
CA GLU A 158 -11.87 -21.20 26.77
C GLU A 158 -11.26 -20.19 27.75
N ARG A 159 -10.08 -19.66 27.49
CA ARG A 159 -9.40 -18.66 28.35
C ARG A 159 -10.05 -17.27 28.24
N PRO A 160 -10.06 -16.46 29.33
CA PRO A 160 -10.71 -15.15 29.31
C PRO A 160 -10.18 -14.15 28.29
N ALA A 161 -8.95 -14.33 27.80
CA ALA A 161 -8.33 -13.49 26.79
C ALA A 161 -8.11 -14.24 25.47
N GLY A 162 -9.06 -15.09 25.11
CA GLY A 162 -8.97 -15.98 23.95
C GLY A 162 -8.62 -15.34 22.62
N LEU A 163 -8.89 -16.00 21.54
CA LEU A 163 -8.49 -15.62 20.19
C LEU A 163 -8.98 -14.20 19.80
N ILE A 164 -8.04 -13.28 19.56
CA ILE A 164 -8.34 -11.92 19.09
C ILE A 164 -8.58 -11.95 17.58
N MET A 165 -9.75 -11.49 17.15
CA MET A 165 -10.20 -11.53 15.75
C MET A 165 -9.55 -10.45 14.89
N THR A 166 -8.30 -10.65 14.53
CA THR A 166 -7.57 -9.81 13.55
C THR A 166 -7.94 -10.22 12.12
N LYS A 167 -7.57 -9.41 11.15
CA LYS A 167 -7.75 -9.73 9.72
C LYS A 167 -6.98 -10.99 9.33
N SER A 168 -5.78 -11.20 9.89
CA SER A 168 -4.99 -12.41 9.64
C SER A 168 -5.72 -13.67 10.12
N VAL A 169 -6.32 -13.65 11.31
CA VAL A 169 -7.12 -14.78 11.82
C VAL A 169 -8.34 -15.03 10.94
N LYS A 170 -9.08 -14.00 10.57
CA LYS A 170 -10.23 -14.11 9.65
C LYS A 170 -9.80 -14.71 8.31
N ARG A 171 -8.67 -14.28 7.76
CA ARG A 171 -8.15 -14.83 6.50
C ARG A 171 -7.83 -16.33 6.63
N ILE A 172 -7.17 -16.75 7.71
CA ILE A 172 -6.89 -18.18 7.96
C ILE A 172 -8.20 -18.98 8.05
N GLN A 173 -9.21 -18.45 8.70
CA GLN A 173 -10.54 -19.09 8.77
C GLN A 173 -11.19 -19.21 7.38
N ASP A 174 -11.10 -18.17 6.56
CA ASP A 174 -11.59 -18.18 5.18
C ASP A 174 -10.85 -19.26 4.35
N GLU A 175 -9.54 -19.41 4.55
CA GLU A 175 -8.71 -20.46 3.90
C GLU A 175 -9.20 -21.86 4.27
N ILE A 176 -9.54 -22.13 5.54
CA ILE A 176 -10.12 -23.41 5.98
C ILE A 176 -11.45 -23.67 5.25
N VAL A 177 -12.33 -22.67 5.17
CA VAL A 177 -13.63 -22.79 4.48
C VAL A 177 -13.42 -23.06 2.98
N GLU A 178 -12.46 -22.41 2.35
CA GLU A 178 -12.14 -22.63 0.93
C GLU A 178 -11.63 -24.05 0.68
N GLU A 179 -10.74 -24.57 1.55
CA GLU A 179 -10.25 -25.96 1.46
C GLU A 179 -11.40 -26.96 1.68
N ALA A 180 -12.27 -26.71 2.64
CA ALA A 180 -13.45 -27.55 2.89
C ALA A 180 -14.34 -27.63 1.63
N LYS A 181 -14.58 -26.50 0.95
CA LYS A 181 -15.33 -26.46 -0.31
C LYS A 181 -14.63 -27.25 -1.42
N ARG A 182 -13.29 -27.20 -1.49
CA ARG A 182 -12.51 -27.97 -2.48
C ARG A 182 -12.71 -29.46 -2.30
N VAL A 183 -12.69 -29.96 -1.04
CA VAL A 183 -12.96 -31.37 -0.70
C VAL A 183 -14.39 -31.75 -1.15
N ALA A 184 -15.39 -30.95 -0.79
CA ALA A 184 -16.79 -31.21 -1.16
C ALA A 184 -17.00 -31.27 -2.68
N ASN A 185 -16.37 -30.35 -3.42
CA ASN A 185 -16.48 -30.28 -4.90
C ASN A 185 -15.80 -31.48 -5.58
N LYS A 186 -14.66 -31.95 -5.05
CA LYS A 186 -13.98 -33.16 -5.55
C LYS A 186 -14.87 -34.38 -5.41
N GLN A 187 -15.65 -34.49 -4.33
CA GLN A 187 -16.60 -35.56 -4.13
C GLN A 187 -17.84 -35.48 -5.03
N ALA A 188 -18.38 -34.29 -5.26
CA ALA A 188 -19.59 -34.09 -6.06
C ALA A 188 -19.42 -34.53 -7.53
N ASN A 189 -18.18 -34.53 -8.02
CA ASN A 189 -17.85 -34.90 -9.40
C ASN A 189 -17.71 -36.43 -9.63
N LYS A 190 -18.11 -37.27 -8.66
CA LYS A 190 -17.87 -38.73 -8.61
C LYS A 190 -18.77 -39.59 -9.49
N THR A 191 -19.59 -39.08 -10.36
CA THR A 191 -20.46 -39.92 -11.17
C THR A 191 -19.73 -40.44 -12.43
N GLY A 192 -19.14 -41.64 -12.34
CA GLY A 192 -18.79 -42.48 -13.50
C GLY A 192 -17.31 -42.69 -13.87
N ARG A 193 -16.35 -42.62 -12.95
CA ARG A 193 -14.91 -42.77 -13.27
C ARG A 193 -14.23 -44.06 -12.72
N ARG A 194 -13.12 -44.47 -13.37
CA ARG A 194 -12.38 -45.73 -13.14
C ARG A 194 -11.44 -45.68 -11.92
N LEU A 195 -10.98 -46.85 -11.46
CA LEU A 195 -10.15 -47.10 -10.26
C LEU A 195 -8.84 -46.23 -10.18
N ILE A 196 -8.22 -45.91 -11.29
CA ILE A 196 -7.00 -45.10 -11.34
C ILE A 196 -7.28 -43.64 -10.88
N ASP A 197 -8.41 -43.07 -11.31
CA ASP A 197 -8.84 -41.74 -10.91
C ASP A 197 -9.13 -41.64 -9.40
N ALA A 198 -9.49 -42.77 -8.74
CA ALA A 198 -9.79 -42.82 -7.31
C ALA A 198 -8.53 -42.66 -6.43
N MET A 199 -7.35 -43.10 -6.89
CA MET A 199 -6.09 -42.92 -6.14
C MET A 199 -5.60 -41.47 -6.21
N GLU A 200 -5.62 -40.84 -7.40
CA GLU A 200 -5.26 -39.41 -7.58
C GLU A 200 -6.21 -38.49 -6.80
N GLU A 201 -7.47 -38.86 -6.74
CA GLU A 201 -8.50 -38.14 -5.99
C GLU A 201 -8.26 -38.21 -4.48
N SER A 202 -7.88 -39.39 -3.99
CA SER A 202 -7.52 -39.62 -2.58
C SER A 202 -6.30 -38.76 -2.19
N ASP A 203 -5.29 -38.68 -3.06
CA ASP A 203 -4.12 -37.81 -2.85
C ASP A 203 -4.55 -36.32 -2.78
N GLY A 204 -5.42 -35.89 -3.65
CA GLY A 204 -5.95 -34.54 -3.66
C GLY A 204 -6.78 -34.19 -2.41
N ILE A 205 -7.53 -35.17 -1.86
CA ILE A 205 -8.26 -35.00 -0.60
C ILE A 205 -7.29 -34.92 0.57
N MET A 206 -6.31 -35.80 0.63
CA MET A 206 -5.25 -35.79 1.66
C MET A 206 -4.51 -34.46 1.68
N GLU A 207 -4.18 -33.94 0.51
CA GLU A 207 -3.49 -32.65 0.39
C GLU A 207 -4.34 -31.47 0.93
N CYS A 208 -5.64 -31.46 0.65
CA CYS A 208 -6.55 -30.46 1.23
C CYS A 208 -6.55 -30.53 2.77
N TYR A 209 -6.58 -31.73 3.33
CA TYR A 209 -6.55 -31.91 4.80
C TYR A 209 -5.20 -31.51 5.42
N ARG A 210 -4.08 -31.72 4.73
CA ARG A 210 -2.77 -31.22 5.19
C ARG A 210 -2.75 -29.70 5.25
N ARG A 211 -3.36 -29.02 4.25
CA ARG A 211 -3.49 -27.56 4.27
C ARG A 211 -4.40 -27.10 5.41
N ILE A 212 -5.52 -27.78 5.64
CA ILE A 212 -6.42 -27.50 6.78
C ILE A 212 -5.68 -27.64 8.11
N ASP A 213 -4.88 -28.68 8.28
CA ASP A 213 -4.03 -28.91 9.45
C ASP A 213 -3.09 -27.71 9.67
N GLY A 214 -2.42 -27.25 8.63
CA GLY A 214 -1.55 -26.07 8.68
C GLY A 214 -2.31 -24.80 9.08
N HIS A 215 -3.50 -24.59 8.55
CA HIS A 215 -4.34 -23.43 8.89
C HIS A 215 -4.82 -23.48 10.35
N LEU A 216 -5.21 -24.64 10.85
CA LEU A 216 -5.60 -24.82 12.26
C LEU A 216 -4.42 -24.53 13.19
N GLN A 217 -3.22 -25.01 12.85
CA GLN A 217 -1.99 -24.73 13.59
C GLN A 217 -1.74 -23.21 13.67
N ARG A 218 -1.92 -22.49 12.57
CA ARG A 218 -1.79 -21.02 12.55
C ARG A 218 -2.79 -20.33 13.49
N ILE A 219 -4.04 -20.80 13.54
CA ILE A 219 -5.07 -20.26 14.46
C ILE A 219 -4.66 -20.52 15.90
N THR A 220 -4.21 -21.74 16.23
CA THR A 220 -3.75 -22.11 17.58
C THR A 220 -2.58 -21.24 18.03
N LEU A 221 -1.60 -20.98 17.16
CA LEU A 221 -0.49 -20.07 17.45
C LEU A 221 -0.97 -18.64 17.71
N ASN A 222 -1.94 -18.14 16.94
CA ASN A 222 -2.55 -16.83 17.19
C ASN A 222 -3.28 -16.78 18.55
N ALA A 223 -3.99 -17.85 18.90
CA ALA A 223 -4.72 -17.96 20.17
C ALA A 223 -3.76 -18.00 21.37
N SER A 224 -2.70 -18.81 21.29
CA SER A 224 -1.69 -18.94 22.35
C SER A 224 -0.98 -17.61 22.62
N MET A 225 -0.71 -16.83 21.59
CA MET A 225 -0.11 -15.50 21.70
C MET A 225 -1.11 -14.44 22.21
N GLY A 226 -2.41 -14.64 22.01
CA GLY A 226 -3.46 -13.69 22.44
C GLY A 226 -3.68 -13.66 23.95
N ALA A 227 -3.44 -14.76 24.64
CA ALA A 227 -3.87 -14.95 26.03
C ALA A 227 -3.08 -14.16 27.09
N LEU A 228 -1.94 -13.58 26.78
CA LEU A 228 -1.00 -13.10 27.82
C LEU A 228 -1.10 -11.61 28.19
N GLU A 229 -1.96 -10.76 27.57
CA GLU A 229 -1.64 -9.33 27.67
C GLU A 229 -2.75 -8.26 27.47
N ALA A 230 -3.81 -8.26 28.24
CA ALA A 230 -4.70 -7.09 28.30
C ALA A 230 -4.00 -5.82 28.86
N ILE A 231 -2.96 -5.98 29.66
CA ILE A 231 -2.28 -4.87 30.38
C ILE A 231 -1.23 -4.16 29.51
N LYS A 232 -0.67 -4.84 28.53
CA LYS A 232 0.42 -4.27 27.69
C LYS A 232 -0.07 -3.62 26.38
N GLU A 233 -1.34 -3.67 26.08
CA GLU A 233 -1.88 -3.17 24.80
C GLU A 233 -1.61 -1.69 24.58
N HIS A 234 -1.80 -0.87 25.61
CA HIS A 234 -1.52 0.58 25.54
C HIS A 234 -0.03 0.86 25.27
N THR A 235 0.86 0.07 25.85
CA THR A 235 2.31 0.19 25.61
C THR A 235 2.67 -0.19 24.18
N LEU A 236 2.08 -1.27 23.66
CA LEU A 236 2.29 -1.71 22.27
C LEU A 236 1.85 -0.63 21.28
N GLU A 237 0.65 -0.07 21.48
CA GLU A 237 0.11 0.97 20.61
C GLU A 237 0.96 2.25 20.69
N SER A 238 1.41 2.64 21.87
CA SER A 238 2.28 3.79 22.07
C SER A 238 3.61 3.63 21.30
N ARG A 239 4.23 2.45 21.39
CA ARG A 239 5.48 2.14 20.64
C ARG A 239 5.26 2.26 19.13
N MET A 240 4.19 1.68 18.61
CA MET A 240 3.89 1.74 17.18
C MET A 240 3.62 3.18 16.70
N ASN A 241 2.95 3.99 17.52
CA ASN A 241 2.66 5.39 17.19
C ASN A 241 3.94 6.24 17.12
N ARG A 242 4.99 5.88 17.88
CA ARG A 242 6.30 6.55 17.80
C ARG A 242 6.94 6.46 16.41
N MET A 243 6.64 5.42 15.63
CA MET A 243 7.12 5.32 14.24
C MET A 243 6.57 6.41 13.33
N SER A 244 5.64 7.24 13.82
CA SER A 244 4.96 8.29 13.04
C SER A 244 4.38 7.74 11.73
N PRO A 245 3.52 6.70 11.81
CA PRO A 245 2.92 6.16 10.60
C PRO A 245 1.94 7.16 9.97
N HIS A 246 1.99 7.31 8.66
CA HIS A 246 1.13 8.24 7.95
C HIS A 246 -0.13 7.52 7.44
N THR A 247 -1.19 7.57 8.24
CA THR A 247 -2.48 6.95 7.91
C THR A 247 -3.19 7.67 6.74
N SER A 248 -2.82 8.93 6.46
CA SER A 248 -3.24 9.67 5.26
C SER A 248 -2.89 8.95 3.95
N ALA A 249 -1.86 8.10 3.96
CA ALA A 249 -1.44 7.32 2.80
C ALA A 249 -2.23 6.01 2.62
N THR A 250 -3.14 5.64 3.53
CA THR A 250 -3.97 4.44 3.34
C THR A 250 -4.98 4.66 2.21
N TYR A 251 -5.35 3.59 1.49
CA TYR A 251 -6.22 3.71 0.31
C TYR A 251 -7.56 4.39 0.65
N ASN A 252 -8.11 4.16 1.84
CA ASN A 252 -9.41 4.65 2.29
C ASN A 252 -9.31 5.74 3.37
N SER A 253 -8.23 6.48 3.41
CA SER A 253 -8.05 7.59 4.36
C SER A 253 -9.07 8.71 4.11
N ALA A 254 -9.25 9.60 5.08
CA ALA A 254 -10.10 10.78 4.91
C ALA A 254 -9.57 11.68 3.78
N GLU A 255 -8.25 11.80 3.68
CA GLU A 255 -7.54 12.58 2.66
C GLU A 255 -7.74 12.00 1.25
N SER A 256 -7.99 10.70 1.12
CA SER A 256 -8.29 10.06 -0.17
C SER A 256 -9.56 10.66 -0.82
N LEU A 257 -10.54 11.05 0.01
CA LEU A 257 -11.76 11.73 -0.46
C LEU A 257 -11.45 13.15 -0.92
N ASP A 258 -10.54 13.83 -0.25
CA ASP A 258 -10.13 15.20 -0.60
C ASP A 258 -9.43 15.25 -1.97
N VAL A 259 -8.63 14.23 -2.30
CA VAL A 259 -8.01 14.10 -3.64
C VAL A 259 -8.88 13.29 -4.61
N GLN A 260 -10.14 13.06 -4.27
CA GLN A 260 -11.15 12.41 -5.11
C GLN A 260 -10.77 10.98 -5.57
N ARG A 261 -10.07 10.21 -4.73
CA ARG A 261 -9.80 8.79 -4.98
C ARG A 261 -11.08 7.98 -4.75
N GLY A 262 -11.29 6.96 -5.58
CA GLY A 262 -12.47 6.11 -5.46
C GLY A 262 -12.38 4.84 -6.30
N ILE A 263 -13.44 4.03 -6.22
CA ILE A 263 -13.55 2.78 -7.00
C ILE A 263 -13.83 3.06 -8.47
N CYS A 264 -13.47 2.12 -9.33
CA CYS A 264 -13.84 2.15 -10.75
C CYS A 264 -15.36 2.23 -10.89
N THR A 265 -15.82 3.04 -11.83
CA THR A 265 -17.24 3.09 -12.21
C THR A 265 -17.71 1.69 -12.57
N SER A 266 -18.89 1.33 -12.08
CA SER A 266 -19.46 0.00 -12.31
C SER A 266 -19.49 -0.30 -13.81
N GLY A 267 -18.97 -1.46 -14.18
CA GLY A 267 -18.91 -1.87 -15.58
C GLY A 267 -17.57 -1.62 -16.27
N THR A 268 -16.72 -0.73 -15.71
CA THR A 268 -15.41 -0.40 -16.32
C THR A 268 -14.26 -1.25 -15.74
N ARG A 269 -13.18 -1.38 -16.51
CA ARG A 269 -11.92 -2.05 -16.11
C ARG A 269 -12.09 -3.51 -15.66
N LYS A 270 -13.13 -4.19 -16.11
CA LYS A 270 -13.47 -5.57 -15.71
C LYS A 270 -12.32 -6.55 -15.95
N ALA A 271 -11.71 -6.49 -17.14
CA ALA A 271 -10.61 -7.41 -17.52
C ALA A 271 -9.38 -7.21 -16.63
N GLN A 272 -8.96 -5.96 -16.42
CA GLN A 272 -7.80 -5.62 -15.61
C GLN A 272 -8.01 -5.99 -14.13
N LEU A 273 -9.20 -5.70 -13.61
CA LEU A 273 -9.56 -6.08 -12.24
C LEU A 273 -9.59 -7.61 -12.07
N LYS A 274 -10.09 -8.33 -13.09
CA LYS A 274 -10.08 -9.79 -13.10
C LYS A 274 -8.65 -10.33 -13.08
N GLU A 275 -7.79 -9.85 -13.97
CA GLU A 275 -6.37 -10.24 -14.07
C GLU A 275 -5.62 -10.01 -12.75
N LEU A 276 -5.79 -8.84 -12.13
CA LEU A 276 -5.16 -8.51 -10.84
C LEU A 276 -5.69 -9.40 -9.70
N MET A 277 -6.99 -9.71 -9.70
CA MET A 277 -7.57 -10.60 -8.69
C MET A 277 -7.19 -12.07 -8.92
N GLU A 278 -7.01 -12.48 -10.16
CA GLU A 278 -6.45 -13.81 -10.50
C GLU A 278 -5.01 -13.92 -10.01
N TRP A 279 -4.17 -12.92 -10.32
CA TRP A 279 -2.82 -12.84 -9.77
C TRP A 279 -2.85 -12.93 -8.23
N ALA A 280 -3.70 -12.16 -7.59
CA ALA A 280 -3.83 -12.15 -6.12
C ALA A 280 -4.21 -13.53 -5.56
N ASN A 281 -4.98 -14.34 -6.31
CA ASN A 281 -5.49 -15.64 -5.85
C ASN A 281 -4.59 -16.83 -6.19
N MET A 282 -3.62 -16.66 -7.09
CA MET A 282 -2.74 -17.75 -7.55
C MET A 282 -1.33 -17.57 -6.99
N PRO A 283 -0.90 -18.44 -6.04
CA PRO A 283 0.45 -18.31 -5.43
C PRO A 283 1.60 -18.38 -6.44
N ASP A 284 1.42 -19.14 -7.51
CA ASP A 284 2.47 -19.42 -8.50
C ASP A 284 2.66 -18.32 -9.55
N THR A 285 1.91 -17.21 -9.48
CA THR A 285 1.95 -16.13 -10.48
C THR A 285 2.94 -15.00 -10.13
N GLY A 286 3.93 -15.31 -9.30
CA GLY A 286 4.95 -14.35 -8.87
C GLY A 286 4.54 -13.53 -7.64
N LYS A 287 5.53 -13.13 -6.86
CA LYS A 287 5.34 -12.42 -5.58
C LYS A 287 5.11 -10.91 -5.76
N THR A 288 5.50 -10.34 -6.89
CA THR A 288 5.31 -8.91 -7.19
C THR A 288 4.50 -8.75 -8.49
N CYS A 289 3.53 -7.84 -8.47
CA CYS A 289 2.82 -7.41 -9.67
C CYS A 289 3.07 -5.90 -9.89
N TRP A 290 3.59 -5.55 -11.06
CA TRP A 290 3.81 -4.16 -11.44
C TRP A 290 2.73 -3.70 -12.42
N MET A 291 1.86 -2.83 -11.96
CA MET A 291 0.84 -2.17 -12.79
C MET A 291 1.41 -0.84 -13.31
N ASN A 292 1.85 -0.81 -14.56
CA ASN A 292 2.42 0.40 -15.14
C ASN A 292 1.48 1.01 -16.20
N GLY A 293 1.63 2.30 -16.41
CA GLY A 293 0.85 3.02 -17.41
C GLY A 293 1.13 4.51 -17.38
N MET A 294 0.93 5.16 -18.52
CA MET A 294 1.09 6.61 -18.66
C MET A 294 0.21 7.37 -17.68
N ALA A 295 0.49 8.66 -17.50
CA ALA A 295 -0.33 9.56 -16.69
C ALA A 295 -1.79 9.51 -17.17
N GLY A 296 -2.74 9.43 -16.22
CA GLY A 296 -4.17 9.50 -16.54
C GLY A 296 -4.82 8.23 -17.09
N THR A 297 -4.12 7.08 -17.08
CA THR A 297 -4.70 5.79 -17.50
C THR A 297 -5.59 5.13 -16.43
N GLY A 298 -5.68 5.70 -15.24
CA GLY A 298 -6.55 5.22 -14.16
C GLY A 298 -5.92 4.24 -13.18
N LYS A 299 -4.58 4.18 -13.07
CA LYS A 299 -3.84 3.28 -12.15
C LYS A 299 -4.37 3.36 -10.71
N THR A 300 -4.44 4.55 -10.16
CA THR A 300 -4.87 4.80 -8.77
C THR A 300 -6.31 4.32 -8.52
N THR A 301 -7.22 4.52 -9.49
CA THR A 301 -8.60 4.05 -9.40
C THR A 301 -8.68 2.52 -9.40
N ILE A 302 -7.86 1.87 -10.24
CA ILE A 302 -7.73 0.40 -10.27
C ILE A 302 -7.14 -0.09 -8.93
N ALA A 303 -6.03 0.50 -8.47
CA ALA A 303 -5.38 0.15 -7.20
C ALA A 303 -6.35 0.29 -6.02
N TYR A 304 -7.11 1.39 -5.97
CA TYR A 304 -8.14 1.63 -4.94
C TYR A 304 -9.20 0.51 -4.97
N THR A 305 -9.68 0.15 -6.17
CA THR A 305 -10.69 -0.90 -6.34
C THR A 305 -10.16 -2.27 -5.88
N VAL A 306 -8.91 -2.59 -6.23
CA VAL A 306 -8.23 -3.82 -5.80
C VAL A 306 -8.09 -3.83 -4.28
N CYS A 307 -7.61 -2.73 -3.67
CA CYS A 307 -7.52 -2.61 -2.20
C CYS A 307 -8.87 -2.86 -1.54
N SER A 308 -9.94 -2.26 -2.06
CA SER A 308 -11.31 -2.44 -1.54
C SER A 308 -11.78 -3.91 -1.62
N LYS A 309 -11.45 -4.62 -2.69
CA LYS A 309 -11.77 -6.05 -2.85
C LYS A 309 -10.94 -6.92 -1.91
N LEU A 310 -9.62 -6.69 -1.82
CA LEU A 310 -8.70 -7.41 -0.94
C LEU A 310 -9.03 -7.18 0.55
N ASP A 311 -9.43 -5.96 0.91
CA ASP A 311 -9.83 -5.62 2.28
C ASP A 311 -11.09 -6.39 2.70
N LYS A 312 -12.08 -6.48 1.81
CA LYS A 312 -13.32 -7.25 2.03
C LYS A 312 -13.07 -8.76 2.20
N SER A 313 -12.02 -9.28 1.58
CA SER A 313 -11.62 -10.69 1.69
C SER A 313 -10.50 -10.91 2.72
N ASN A 314 -10.21 -9.93 3.58
CA ASN A 314 -9.19 -9.99 4.64
C ASN A 314 -7.79 -10.32 4.10
N ARG A 315 -7.48 -9.97 2.84
CA ARG A 315 -6.20 -10.23 2.18
C ARG A 315 -5.31 -9.00 2.05
N LEU A 316 -5.81 -7.82 2.36
CA LEU A 316 -5.04 -6.58 2.34
C LEU A 316 -4.26 -6.44 3.65
N GLY A 317 -2.95 -6.66 3.61
CA GLY A 317 -2.06 -6.46 4.76
C GLY A 317 -1.79 -4.99 5.02
N ALA A 318 -1.51 -4.23 3.96
CA ALA A 318 -1.25 -2.79 4.04
C ALA A 318 -1.46 -2.12 2.68
N SER A 319 -1.60 -0.79 2.70
CA SER A 319 -1.61 0.03 1.49
C SER A 319 -0.86 1.35 1.75
N PHE A 320 -0.13 1.82 0.74
CA PHE A 320 0.49 3.16 0.74
C PHE A 320 0.25 3.81 -0.61
N PHE A 321 -0.51 4.90 -0.61
CA PHE A 321 -0.85 5.67 -1.81
C PHE A 321 -0.02 6.94 -1.84
N CYS A 322 1.03 6.93 -2.64
CA CYS A 322 1.89 8.09 -2.85
C CYS A 322 1.07 9.24 -3.46
N SER A 323 1.48 10.47 -3.17
CA SER A 323 0.79 11.67 -3.70
C SER A 323 1.68 12.90 -3.56
N ARG A 324 1.88 13.60 -4.65
CA ARG A 324 2.56 14.91 -4.65
C ARG A 324 1.75 15.98 -3.89
N ALA A 325 0.42 15.81 -3.86
CA ALA A 325 -0.50 16.75 -3.23
C ALA A 325 -0.57 16.63 -1.70
N ILE A 326 -0.04 15.55 -1.12
CA ILE A 326 -0.06 15.29 0.33
C ILE A 326 1.39 15.12 0.79
N ALA A 327 1.88 16.06 1.58
CA ALA A 327 3.30 16.15 1.97
C ALA A 327 3.86 14.84 2.55
N GLU A 328 3.09 14.21 3.42
CA GLU A 328 3.48 12.95 4.09
C GLU A 328 3.52 11.76 3.11
N CYS A 329 2.74 11.84 2.02
CA CYS A 329 2.59 10.74 1.05
C CYS A 329 3.63 10.78 -0.08
N ARG A 330 4.44 11.85 -0.17
CA ARG A 330 5.45 11.99 -1.23
C ARG A 330 6.87 11.60 -0.80
N GLN A 331 7.07 11.26 0.48
CA GLN A 331 8.39 10.92 1.00
C GLN A 331 8.53 9.41 1.23
N VAL A 332 9.48 8.80 0.53
CA VAL A 332 9.74 7.34 0.57
C VAL A 332 10.01 6.84 2.00
N LYS A 333 10.65 7.65 2.86
CA LYS A 333 10.97 7.28 4.24
C LYS A 333 9.73 6.92 5.08
N HIS A 334 8.53 7.36 4.68
CA HIS A 334 7.28 7.06 5.40
C HIS A 334 6.61 5.76 4.95
N ILE A 335 7.03 5.17 3.83
CA ILE A 335 6.42 3.95 3.26
C ILE A 335 6.57 2.77 4.24
N ILE A 336 7.80 2.46 4.65
CA ILE A 336 8.11 1.30 5.50
C ILE A 336 7.43 1.40 6.88
N PRO A 337 7.55 2.52 7.64
CA PRO A 337 6.87 2.64 8.93
C PRO A 337 5.34 2.54 8.82
N SER A 338 4.75 3.12 7.77
CA SER A 338 3.29 3.07 7.56
C SER A 338 2.80 1.67 7.21
N ILE A 339 3.58 0.91 6.42
CA ILE A 339 3.28 -0.50 6.11
C ILE A 339 3.42 -1.34 7.39
N ALA A 340 4.51 -1.19 8.16
CA ALA A 340 4.74 -1.91 9.41
C ALA A 340 3.60 -1.69 10.41
N TYR A 341 3.13 -0.46 10.55
CA TYR A 341 2.00 -0.10 11.41
C TYR A 341 0.72 -0.83 10.99
N GLN A 342 0.42 -0.85 9.68
CA GLN A 342 -0.78 -1.52 9.16
C GLN A 342 -0.68 -3.05 9.32
N LEU A 343 0.51 -3.64 9.11
CA LEU A 343 0.76 -5.06 9.33
C LEU A 343 0.56 -5.43 10.81
N ALA A 344 0.95 -4.55 11.74
CA ALA A 344 0.71 -4.73 13.17
C ALA A 344 -0.80 -4.72 13.49
N ARG A 345 -1.60 -3.94 12.75
CA ARG A 345 -3.06 -3.94 12.86
C ARG A 345 -3.69 -5.16 12.17
N PHE A 346 -3.03 -5.70 11.16
CA PHE A 346 -3.45 -6.90 10.42
C PHE A 346 -3.26 -8.17 11.27
N SER A 347 -2.14 -8.28 12.01
CA SER A 347 -1.73 -9.50 12.73
C SER A 347 -1.17 -9.17 14.12
N ARG A 348 -1.78 -9.75 15.17
CA ARG A 348 -1.29 -9.63 16.55
C ARG A 348 0.10 -10.23 16.77
N PRO A 349 0.40 -11.44 16.28
CA PRO A 349 1.79 -11.93 16.37
C PRO A 349 2.81 -10.96 15.78
N PHE A 350 2.52 -10.39 14.60
CA PHE A 350 3.40 -9.39 13.98
C PHE A 350 3.52 -8.13 14.85
N GLN A 351 2.40 -7.65 15.41
CA GLN A 351 2.39 -6.49 16.33
C GLN A 351 3.37 -6.67 17.49
N ARG A 352 3.41 -7.86 18.09
CA ARG A 352 4.31 -8.17 19.20
C ARG A 352 5.77 -8.22 18.76
N ALA A 353 6.05 -8.94 17.70
CA ALA A 353 7.42 -9.04 17.16
C ALA A 353 7.97 -7.64 16.81
N LEU A 354 7.12 -6.80 16.21
CA LEU A 354 7.48 -5.40 15.91
C LEU A 354 7.72 -4.59 17.19
N ALA A 355 6.89 -4.78 18.22
CA ALA A 355 7.03 -4.07 19.49
C ALA A 355 8.32 -4.46 20.24
N GLU A 356 8.76 -5.72 20.12
CA GLU A 356 10.04 -6.20 20.64
C GLU A 356 11.21 -5.49 19.93
N VAL A 357 11.18 -5.40 18.62
CA VAL A 357 12.17 -4.64 17.83
C VAL A 357 12.20 -3.17 18.28
N LEU A 358 11.04 -2.55 18.49
CA LEU A 358 10.94 -1.14 18.90
C LEU A 358 11.32 -0.95 20.38
N GLU A 359 11.33 -2.00 21.18
CA GLU A 359 11.89 -1.98 22.55
C GLU A 359 13.41 -1.95 22.52
N GLU A 360 14.03 -2.69 21.61
CA GLU A 360 15.49 -2.73 21.42
C GLU A 360 16.02 -1.49 20.71
N ASP A 361 15.33 -1.01 19.68
CA ASP A 361 15.70 0.16 18.86
C ASP A 361 14.46 1.02 18.61
N CYS A 362 14.17 1.94 19.53
CA CYS A 362 13.00 2.83 19.45
C CYS A 362 13.06 3.77 18.23
N ASP A 363 14.23 3.98 17.65
CA ASP A 363 14.47 4.87 16.51
C ASP A 363 14.66 4.11 15.19
N ALA A 364 14.34 2.82 15.14
CA ALA A 364 14.46 1.97 13.93
C ALA A 364 13.84 2.63 12.70
N HIS A 365 12.74 3.37 12.88
CA HIS A 365 12.01 4.07 11.81
C HIS A 365 12.76 5.29 11.22
N THR A 366 13.83 5.76 11.89
CA THR A 366 14.64 6.90 11.41
C THR A 366 15.93 6.46 10.71
N ARG A 367 16.21 5.15 10.72
CA ARG A 367 17.42 4.58 10.12
C ARG A 367 17.36 4.66 8.58
N ALA A 368 18.44 4.31 7.90
CA ALA A 368 18.47 4.13 6.43
C ALA A 368 17.42 3.12 5.98
N LEU A 369 16.87 3.27 4.76
CA LEU A 369 15.74 2.48 4.26
C LEU A 369 15.96 0.96 4.36
N ASN A 370 17.16 0.48 4.10
CA ASN A 370 17.51 -0.94 4.21
C ASN A 370 17.39 -1.45 5.67
N LEU A 371 17.83 -0.65 6.64
CA LEU A 371 17.73 -0.97 8.06
C LEU A 371 16.28 -0.88 8.55
N GLN A 372 15.54 0.15 8.11
CA GLN A 372 14.09 0.24 8.38
C GLN A 372 13.38 -1.02 7.88
N TYR A 373 13.64 -1.41 6.63
CA TYR A 373 12.97 -2.55 6.00
C TYR A 373 13.32 -3.86 6.72
N GLN A 374 14.60 -4.05 7.05
CA GLN A 374 15.07 -5.22 7.80
C GLN A 374 14.37 -5.29 9.18
N LYS A 375 14.46 -4.20 9.96
CA LYS A 375 13.99 -4.16 11.36
C LYS A 375 12.47 -4.12 11.50
N LEU A 376 11.77 -3.35 10.64
CA LEU A 376 10.33 -3.10 10.81
C LEU A 376 9.45 -4.08 10.02
N ILE A 377 10.01 -4.75 8.99
CA ILE A 377 9.26 -5.67 8.13
C ILE A 377 9.83 -7.09 8.20
N ILE A 378 11.10 -7.30 7.80
CA ILE A 378 11.67 -8.63 7.61
C ILE A 378 11.76 -9.39 8.93
N ASP A 379 12.44 -8.80 9.93
CA ASP A 379 12.69 -9.48 11.21
C ASP A 379 11.36 -9.86 11.91
N PRO A 380 10.36 -8.95 12.05
CA PRO A 380 9.07 -9.33 12.63
C PRO A 380 8.30 -10.37 11.81
N LEU A 381 8.30 -10.28 10.46
CA LEU A 381 7.62 -11.27 9.61
C LEU A 381 8.22 -12.66 9.77
N LYS A 382 9.55 -12.77 9.78
CA LYS A 382 10.25 -14.05 9.96
C LYS A 382 9.98 -14.67 11.33
N ALA A 383 9.95 -13.84 12.38
CA ALA A 383 9.70 -14.31 13.75
C ALA A 383 8.30 -14.96 13.87
N VAL A 384 7.33 -14.53 13.07
CA VAL A 384 5.93 -14.98 13.20
C VAL A 384 5.38 -15.66 11.93
N GLU A 385 6.23 -16.04 11.01
CA GLU A 385 5.86 -16.61 9.70
C GLU A 385 4.82 -17.74 9.83
N LYS A 386 5.02 -18.63 10.80
CA LYS A 386 4.14 -19.79 11.03
C LYS A 386 2.74 -19.43 11.54
N SER A 387 2.53 -18.20 12.01
CA SER A 387 1.23 -17.73 12.52
C SER A 387 0.46 -16.87 11.52
N LEU A 388 1.08 -16.53 10.38
CA LEU A 388 0.50 -15.67 9.36
C LEU A 388 -0.27 -16.47 8.29
N PRO A 389 -1.33 -15.91 7.69
CA PRO A 389 -1.94 -16.50 6.50
C PRO A 389 -0.95 -16.49 5.32
N GLU A 390 -1.22 -17.30 4.32
CA GLU A 390 -0.41 -17.31 3.10
C GLU A 390 -0.74 -16.13 2.19
N ASP A 391 0.31 -15.51 1.63
CA ASP A 391 0.24 -14.56 0.52
C ASP A 391 -0.77 -13.41 0.71
N PHE A 392 -0.74 -12.73 1.86
CA PHE A 392 -1.44 -11.46 2.00
C PHE A 392 -0.70 -10.37 1.19
N ILE A 393 -1.42 -9.32 0.82
CA ILE A 393 -0.96 -8.38 -0.20
C ILE A 393 -0.73 -6.99 0.41
N VAL A 394 0.37 -6.36 0.03
CA VAL A 394 0.68 -4.94 0.27
C VAL A 394 0.60 -4.20 -1.06
N VAL A 395 -0.14 -3.09 -1.08
CA VAL A 395 -0.33 -2.27 -2.28
C VAL A 395 0.40 -0.94 -2.11
N ILE A 396 1.29 -0.61 -3.06
CA ILE A 396 1.98 0.69 -3.12
C ILE A 396 1.55 1.36 -4.43
N ASP A 397 0.76 2.42 -4.34
CA ASP A 397 0.23 3.13 -5.51
C ASP A 397 1.02 4.40 -5.82
N ALA A 398 1.18 4.69 -7.12
CA ALA A 398 1.76 5.92 -7.65
C ALA A 398 3.19 6.20 -7.13
N LEU A 399 4.05 5.18 -7.12
CA LEU A 399 5.41 5.27 -6.59
C LEU A 399 6.25 6.37 -7.28
N ASP A 400 5.95 6.68 -8.55
CA ASP A 400 6.55 7.78 -9.33
C ASP A 400 6.21 9.17 -8.78
N GLU A 401 5.23 9.29 -7.88
CA GLU A 401 4.86 10.58 -7.25
C GLU A 401 5.72 10.91 -6.02
N CYS A 402 6.66 10.05 -5.65
CA CYS A 402 7.62 10.35 -4.58
C CYS A 402 8.70 11.35 -5.03
N GLU A 403 9.18 12.16 -4.08
CA GLU A 403 10.13 13.27 -4.33
C GLU A 403 11.51 12.83 -4.80
N SER A 404 12.00 11.69 -4.34
CA SER A 404 13.39 11.24 -4.58
C SER A 404 13.42 9.95 -5.41
N LEU A 405 13.82 10.05 -6.67
CA LEU A 405 13.99 8.90 -7.56
C LEU A 405 15.01 7.90 -7.00
N THR A 406 16.10 8.38 -6.39
CA THR A 406 17.12 7.50 -5.78
C THR A 406 16.54 6.71 -4.60
N ALA A 407 15.68 7.31 -3.79
CA ALA A 407 15.00 6.61 -2.69
C ALA A 407 13.95 5.62 -3.24
N VAL A 408 13.28 5.97 -4.36
CA VAL A 408 12.36 5.06 -5.07
C VAL A 408 13.12 3.83 -5.60
N GLU A 409 14.29 4.02 -6.20
CA GLU A 409 15.14 2.91 -6.65
C GLU A 409 15.53 1.99 -5.48
N GLN A 410 15.95 2.59 -4.36
CA GLN A 410 16.35 1.85 -3.16
C GLN A 410 15.20 1.00 -2.61
N ILE A 411 14.00 1.58 -2.45
CA ILE A 411 12.85 0.82 -1.92
C ILE A 411 12.43 -0.29 -2.88
N LEU A 412 12.44 -0.04 -4.19
CA LEU A 412 12.16 -1.08 -5.20
C LEU A 412 13.14 -2.24 -5.08
N GLU A 413 14.43 -1.95 -4.96
CA GLU A 413 15.47 -2.96 -4.80
C GLU A 413 15.23 -3.82 -3.55
N LEU A 414 14.89 -3.19 -2.43
CA LEU A 414 14.57 -3.89 -1.18
C LEU A 414 13.34 -4.80 -1.34
N LEU A 415 12.25 -4.27 -1.89
CA LEU A 415 11.00 -5.03 -2.07
C LEU A 415 11.24 -6.24 -3.00
N LEU A 416 11.88 -6.02 -4.15
CA LEU A 416 12.11 -7.07 -5.15
C LEU A 416 13.11 -8.13 -4.69
N SER A 417 14.10 -7.79 -3.85
CA SER A 417 15.12 -8.75 -3.39
C SER A 417 14.60 -9.74 -2.33
N THR A 418 13.54 -9.40 -1.61
CA THR A 418 13.10 -10.16 -0.43
C THR A 418 11.75 -10.85 -0.58
N THR A 419 11.03 -10.60 -1.67
CA THR A 419 9.68 -11.16 -1.88
C THR A 419 9.64 -12.68 -1.83
N HIS A 420 10.69 -13.36 -2.30
CA HIS A 420 10.74 -14.83 -2.34
C HIS A 420 10.80 -15.48 -0.95
N THR A 421 11.29 -14.76 0.05
CA THR A 421 11.53 -15.29 1.40
C THR A 421 10.44 -14.94 2.41
N LEU A 422 9.42 -14.19 1.99
CA LEU A 422 8.39 -13.65 2.88
C LEU A 422 6.99 -14.12 2.47
N PRO A 423 6.06 -14.27 3.44
CA PRO A 423 4.66 -14.63 3.14
C PRO A 423 3.84 -13.42 2.65
N ILE A 424 4.46 -12.52 1.91
CA ILE A 424 3.90 -11.22 1.50
C ILE A 424 4.05 -11.06 -0.01
N ARG A 425 3.03 -10.47 -0.65
CA ARG A 425 3.05 -10.15 -2.08
C ARG A 425 2.84 -8.65 -2.25
N PHE A 426 3.49 -8.07 -3.26
CA PHE A 426 3.43 -6.62 -3.53
C PHE A 426 2.73 -6.33 -4.85
N LEU A 427 1.70 -5.46 -4.80
CA LEU A 427 1.16 -4.79 -5.98
C LEU A 427 1.72 -3.37 -5.99
N ILE A 428 2.53 -3.05 -6.99
CA ILE A 428 3.15 -1.74 -7.14
C ILE A 428 2.57 -1.06 -8.39
N SER A 429 2.14 0.19 -8.28
CA SER A 429 1.75 0.96 -9.46
C SER A 429 2.67 2.17 -9.65
N SER A 430 2.98 2.48 -10.92
CA SER A 430 3.78 3.66 -11.27
C SER A 430 3.64 4.00 -12.75
N ARG A 431 4.14 5.17 -13.14
CA ARG A 431 4.46 5.46 -14.55
C ARG A 431 5.68 4.62 -14.94
N PRO A 432 5.88 4.35 -16.25
CA PRO A 432 7.07 3.65 -16.74
C PRO A 432 8.27 4.59 -16.83
N GLU A 433 8.60 5.27 -15.71
CA GLU A 433 9.82 6.09 -15.61
C GLU A 433 11.03 5.17 -15.83
N ARG A 434 12.07 5.69 -16.46
CA ARG A 434 13.24 4.92 -16.86
C ARG A 434 13.85 4.15 -15.68
N GLU A 435 14.06 4.83 -14.58
CA GLU A 435 14.70 4.30 -13.38
C GLU A 435 13.90 3.14 -12.78
N ILE A 436 12.57 3.30 -12.71
CA ILE A 436 11.64 2.26 -12.21
C ILE A 436 11.63 1.07 -13.18
N THR A 437 11.52 1.36 -14.48
CA THR A 437 11.48 0.32 -15.53
C THR A 437 12.75 -0.52 -15.52
N GLU A 438 13.93 0.12 -15.49
CA GLU A 438 15.23 -0.58 -15.47
C GLU A 438 15.38 -1.48 -14.24
N ARG A 439 14.93 -1.03 -13.05
CA ARG A 439 14.98 -1.82 -11.80
C ARG A 439 14.08 -3.05 -11.85
N ILE A 440 12.87 -2.91 -12.40
CA ILE A 440 11.89 -4.02 -12.46
C ILE A 440 12.24 -4.98 -13.60
N THR A 441 12.62 -4.49 -14.79
CA THR A 441 12.85 -5.34 -15.97
C THR A 441 14.29 -5.86 -16.10
N GLY A 442 15.25 -5.23 -15.43
CA GLY A 442 16.67 -5.59 -15.50
C GLY A 442 17.07 -6.86 -14.77
N ARG A 443 16.15 -7.49 -14.04
CA ARG A 443 16.41 -8.77 -13.38
C ARG A 443 16.25 -9.92 -14.37
N SER A 444 17.28 -10.76 -14.46
CA SER A 444 17.43 -11.80 -15.50
C SER A 444 16.44 -12.97 -15.38
N ASN A 445 15.70 -13.07 -14.28
CA ASN A 445 14.89 -14.24 -13.98
C ASN A 445 13.37 -13.97 -14.09
N GLY A 446 12.91 -13.25 -15.08
CA GLY A 446 11.56 -12.77 -15.32
C GLY A 446 10.34 -13.65 -14.99
N GLN A 447 10.54 -14.75 -14.25
CA GLN A 447 9.46 -15.69 -13.85
C GLN A 447 8.70 -15.26 -12.59
N ASP A 448 9.25 -14.30 -11.81
CA ASP A 448 8.71 -13.99 -10.47
C ASP A 448 7.90 -12.70 -10.41
N GLU A 449 7.69 -12.03 -11.55
CA GLU A 449 6.99 -10.75 -11.60
C GLU A 449 5.85 -10.77 -12.62
N ALA A 450 4.64 -10.57 -12.15
CA ALA A 450 3.48 -10.30 -12.99
C ALA A 450 3.52 -8.82 -13.44
N ARG A 451 3.04 -8.54 -14.65
CA ARG A 451 3.09 -7.19 -15.20
C ARG A 451 1.81 -6.85 -15.96
N LEU A 452 1.12 -5.82 -15.53
CA LEU A 452 -0.05 -5.27 -16.21
C LEU A 452 0.29 -3.90 -16.81
N VAL A 453 0.25 -3.78 -18.13
CA VAL A 453 0.61 -2.56 -18.87
C VAL A 453 -0.65 -1.88 -19.39
N LEU A 454 -1.06 -0.78 -18.77
CA LEU A 454 -2.33 -0.11 -19.06
C LEU A 454 -2.34 0.72 -20.36
N HIS A 455 -1.17 1.12 -20.87
CA HIS A 455 -1.13 1.88 -22.13
C HIS A 455 -1.08 1.00 -23.39
N ASN A 456 -0.90 -0.31 -23.21
CA ASN A 456 -0.92 -1.29 -24.30
C ASN A 456 -2.28 -1.99 -24.48
N LEU A 457 -3.30 -1.56 -23.72
CA LEU A 457 -4.63 -2.16 -23.80
C LEU A 457 -5.31 -1.84 -25.13
N ASP A 458 -6.21 -2.72 -25.56
CA ASP A 458 -7.04 -2.49 -26.75
C ASP A 458 -7.80 -1.17 -26.62
N SER A 459 -7.58 -0.28 -27.58
CA SER A 459 -8.14 1.07 -27.53
C SER A 459 -9.68 1.09 -27.58
N ASN A 460 -10.31 0.11 -28.23
CA ASN A 460 -11.77 0.04 -28.29
C ASN A 460 -12.37 -0.34 -26.93
N MET A 461 -11.72 -1.27 -26.23
CA MET A 461 -12.13 -1.63 -24.86
C MET A 461 -12.01 -0.43 -23.91
N VAL A 462 -10.90 0.31 -24.01
CA VAL A 462 -10.69 1.50 -23.17
C VAL A 462 -11.70 2.59 -23.51
N LYS A 463 -12.00 2.81 -24.79
CA LYS A 463 -13.04 3.78 -25.24
C LYS A 463 -14.42 3.41 -24.68
N THR A 464 -14.79 2.14 -24.71
CA THR A 464 -16.06 1.64 -24.13
C THR A 464 -16.14 1.91 -22.64
N ASP A 465 -15.03 1.66 -21.92
CA ASP A 465 -14.92 1.98 -20.50
C ASP A 465 -15.05 3.50 -20.23
N ILE A 466 -14.40 4.33 -21.05
CA ILE A 466 -14.46 5.80 -20.97
C ILE A 466 -15.90 6.28 -21.23
N GLU A 467 -16.57 5.74 -22.25
CA GLU A 467 -17.97 6.06 -22.53
C GLU A 467 -18.87 5.72 -21.34
N THR A 468 -18.73 4.51 -20.80
CA THR A 468 -19.48 4.06 -19.61
C THR A 468 -19.26 5.01 -18.43
N TYR A 469 -18.01 5.38 -18.17
CA TYR A 469 -17.63 6.33 -17.13
C TYR A 469 -18.28 7.70 -17.35
N MET A 470 -18.14 8.27 -18.55
CA MET A 470 -18.65 9.61 -18.88
C MET A 470 -20.18 9.67 -18.81
N ARG A 471 -20.89 8.64 -19.31
CA ARG A 471 -22.36 8.58 -19.26
C ARG A 471 -22.87 8.53 -17.82
N GLU A 472 -22.19 7.81 -16.92
CA GLU A 472 -22.56 7.79 -15.50
C GLU A 472 -22.24 9.14 -14.83
N GLU A 473 -21.06 9.72 -15.11
CA GLU A 473 -20.62 11.01 -14.52
C GLU A 473 -21.50 12.18 -14.96
N LEU A 474 -21.97 12.20 -16.20
CA LEU A 474 -22.77 13.30 -16.76
C LEU A 474 -24.27 12.98 -16.82
N LYS A 475 -24.69 11.98 -16.05
CA LYS A 475 -26.09 11.56 -15.96
C LYS A 475 -26.99 12.76 -15.58
N GLY A 476 -28.06 12.95 -16.35
CA GLY A 476 -28.99 14.07 -16.14
C GLY A 476 -28.57 15.40 -16.79
N ILE A 477 -27.41 15.46 -17.45
CA ILE A 477 -27.00 16.64 -18.24
C ILE A 477 -27.46 16.42 -19.71
N PRO A 478 -28.25 17.35 -20.28
CA PRO A 478 -28.79 17.16 -21.63
C PRO A 478 -27.72 17.39 -22.70
N LEU A 479 -27.12 16.29 -23.18
CA LEU A 479 -26.12 16.29 -24.27
C LEU A 479 -26.70 15.50 -25.47
N LYS A 480 -26.39 15.96 -26.67
CA LYS A 480 -26.79 15.30 -27.91
C LYS A 480 -25.87 14.12 -28.23
N GLU A 481 -26.36 13.09 -28.89
CA GLU A 481 -25.55 11.92 -29.24
C GLU A 481 -24.34 12.26 -30.12
N SER A 482 -24.49 13.24 -31.02
CA SER A 482 -23.37 13.76 -31.83
C SER A 482 -22.28 14.41 -30.96
N GLU A 483 -22.68 15.06 -29.86
CA GLU A 483 -21.74 15.66 -28.91
C GLU A 483 -21.00 14.58 -28.11
N TRP A 484 -21.72 13.51 -27.71
CA TRP A 484 -21.15 12.35 -27.04
C TRP A 484 -20.06 11.69 -27.91
N THR A 485 -20.37 11.40 -29.17
CA THR A 485 -19.42 10.74 -30.09
C THR A 485 -18.10 11.51 -30.17
N VAL A 486 -18.18 12.82 -30.40
CA VAL A 486 -16.99 13.66 -30.54
C VAL A 486 -16.18 13.69 -29.23
N MET A 487 -16.85 13.85 -28.08
CA MET A 487 -16.17 13.90 -26.79
C MET A 487 -15.46 12.58 -26.45
N ILE A 488 -16.11 11.44 -26.71
CA ILE A 488 -15.53 10.10 -26.45
C ILE A 488 -14.32 9.88 -27.36
N GLU A 489 -14.42 10.23 -28.63
CA GLU A 489 -13.30 10.09 -29.57
C GLU A 489 -12.07 10.89 -29.12
N ARG A 490 -12.29 12.11 -28.61
CA ARG A 490 -11.20 12.98 -28.14
C ARG A 490 -10.52 12.47 -26.89
N CYS A 491 -11.19 11.66 -26.08
CA CYS A 491 -10.57 11.08 -24.88
C CYS A 491 -9.46 10.08 -25.22
N GLY A 492 -9.50 9.49 -26.41
CA GLY A 492 -8.54 8.46 -26.80
C GLY A 492 -8.56 7.30 -25.79
N VAL A 493 -7.45 7.07 -25.11
CA VAL A 493 -7.31 6.04 -24.06
C VAL A 493 -7.08 6.66 -22.66
N LEU A 494 -7.26 7.98 -22.53
CA LEU A 494 -6.93 8.73 -21.33
C LEU A 494 -8.17 9.03 -20.46
N PHE A 495 -8.32 8.31 -19.37
CA PHE A 495 -9.38 8.57 -18.38
C PHE A 495 -9.28 9.96 -17.77
N ILE A 496 -8.07 10.52 -17.64
CA ILE A 496 -7.91 11.89 -17.08
C ILE A 496 -8.54 12.93 -18.02
N TYR A 497 -8.45 12.73 -19.34
CA TYR A 497 -9.10 13.60 -20.31
C TYR A 497 -10.63 13.56 -20.10
N ALA A 498 -11.19 12.35 -20.04
CA ALA A 498 -12.62 12.14 -19.78
C ALA A 498 -13.06 12.78 -18.44
N ALA A 499 -12.31 12.53 -17.37
CA ALA A 499 -12.61 13.09 -16.05
C ALA A 499 -12.58 14.62 -16.05
N THR A 500 -11.59 15.20 -16.74
CA THR A 500 -11.44 16.68 -16.84
C THR A 500 -12.62 17.27 -17.63
N ILE A 501 -13.00 16.67 -18.75
CA ILE A 501 -14.21 17.07 -19.52
C ILE A 501 -15.46 16.99 -18.63
N CYS A 502 -15.65 15.89 -17.92
CA CYS A 502 -16.83 15.70 -17.07
C CYS A 502 -16.93 16.80 -16.00
N ARG A 503 -15.80 17.13 -15.35
CA ARG A 503 -15.76 18.23 -14.37
C ARG A 503 -16.07 19.58 -15.03
N TYR A 504 -15.47 19.84 -16.18
CA TYR A 504 -15.66 21.10 -16.93
C TYR A 504 -17.14 21.27 -17.33
N ILE A 505 -17.77 20.25 -17.88
CA ILE A 505 -19.19 20.23 -18.26
C ILE A 505 -20.10 20.41 -17.02
N LYS A 506 -19.82 19.68 -15.94
CA LYS A 506 -20.59 19.79 -14.67
C LYS A 506 -20.52 21.22 -14.12
N ASN A 507 -19.35 21.82 -14.13
CA ASN A 507 -19.13 23.20 -13.66
C ASN A 507 -19.90 24.19 -14.56
N ALA A 508 -19.78 24.04 -15.88
CA ALA A 508 -20.49 24.88 -16.86
C ALA A 508 -22.02 24.73 -16.75
N ASN A 509 -22.50 23.54 -16.44
CA ASN A 509 -23.94 23.28 -16.23
C ASN A 509 -24.44 24.03 -14.99
N LYS A 510 -23.67 24.02 -13.89
CA LYS A 510 -23.97 24.78 -12.68
C LYS A 510 -24.00 26.29 -12.96
N MET A 511 -23.09 26.77 -13.79
CA MET A 511 -22.97 28.18 -14.19
C MET A 511 -23.93 28.59 -15.34
N LYS A 512 -24.79 27.67 -15.81
CA LYS A 512 -25.73 27.87 -16.93
C LYS A 512 -25.04 28.22 -18.26
N THR A 513 -23.77 27.81 -18.43
CA THR A 513 -22.96 28.03 -19.64
C THR A 513 -22.69 26.75 -20.43
N LEU A 514 -23.50 25.70 -20.23
CA LEU A 514 -23.33 24.37 -20.79
C LEU A 514 -23.09 24.38 -22.32
N LYS A 515 -23.94 25.07 -23.08
CA LYS A 515 -23.83 25.15 -24.55
C LYS A 515 -22.49 25.69 -25.01
N LYS A 516 -21.99 26.74 -24.32
CA LYS A 516 -20.68 27.33 -24.63
C LYS A 516 -19.54 26.34 -24.33
N ALA A 517 -19.60 25.67 -23.17
CA ALA A 517 -18.58 24.70 -22.75
C ALA A 517 -18.51 23.50 -23.71
N VAL A 518 -19.66 22.92 -24.10
CA VAL A 518 -19.72 21.81 -25.04
C VAL A 518 -19.14 22.24 -26.39
N LYS A 519 -19.53 23.43 -26.90
CA LYS A 519 -18.99 23.95 -28.15
C LYS A 519 -17.48 24.13 -28.10
N VAL A 520 -16.95 24.67 -27.01
CA VAL A 520 -15.50 24.84 -26.80
C VAL A 520 -14.76 23.49 -26.88
N ILE A 521 -15.28 22.46 -26.22
CA ILE A 521 -14.68 21.11 -26.29
C ILE A 521 -14.74 20.56 -27.72
N ILE A 522 -15.86 20.73 -28.41
CA ILE A 522 -16.06 20.21 -29.78
C ILE A 522 -15.19 20.98 -30.80
N ASP A 523 -15.02 22.28 -30.63
CA ASP A 523 -14.23 23.12 -31.56
C ASP A 523 -12.71 23.02 -31.30
N SER A 524 -12.28 22.66 -30.07
CA SER A 524 -10.85 22.54 -29.74
C SER A 524 -10.26 21.26 -30.34
N GLY A 525 -9.35 21.39 -31.27
CA GLY A 525 -8.54 20.32 -31.81
C GLY A 525 -9.13 19.61 -33.03
N SER A 526 -8.56 19.87 -34.17
CA SER A 526 -8.86 19.21 -35.44
C SER A 526 -7.71 18.33 -35.96
N ALA A 527 -6.62 18.22 -35.22
CA ALA A 527 -5.46 17.44 -35.64
C ALA A 527 -5.60 15.95 -35.28
N SER A 528 -5.30 15.08 -36.22
CA SER A 528 -5.17 13.65 -36.01
C SER A 528 -3.98 13.40 -35.09
N MET A 529 -4.24 13.11 -33.84
CA MET A 529 -3.20 12.78 -32.85
C MET A 529 -3.01 11.27 -32.78
N GLU A 530 -1.78 10.84 -32.74
CA GLU A 530 -1.42 9.43 -32.54
C GLU A 530 -1.92 8.96 -31.16
N LYS A 531 -2.31 7.71 -31.08
CA LYS A 531 -2.83 7.11 -29.84
C LYS A 531 -1.81 7.20 -28.71
N GLY A 532 -2.24 7.67 -27.56
CA GLY A 532 -1.43 7.71 -26.34
C GLY A 532 -0.55 8.94 -26.19
N ASP A 533 -0.66 9.92 -27.05
CA ASP A 533 0.16 11.14 -26.98
C ASP A 533 -0.31 12.04 -25.81
N GLU A 534 0.62 12.41 -24.95
CA GLU A 534 0.37 13.35 -23.83
C GLU A 534 -0.09 14.73 -24.32
N ARG A 535 0.21 15.09 -25.56
CA ARG A 535 -0.23 16.33 -26.19
C ARG A 535 -1.76 16.47 -26.23
N ILE A 536 -2.50 15.37 -26.22
CA ILE A 536 -3.97 15.40 -26.20
C ILE A 536 -4.48 16.10 -24.92
N ILE A 537 -3.93 15.74 -23.76
CA ILE A 537 -4.34 16.35 -22.49
C ILE A 537 -3.83 17.81 -22.39
N ASP A 538 -2.66 18.11 -22.97
CA ASP A 538 -2.08 19.45 -23.00
C ASP A 538 -3.02 20.43 -23.75
N GLU A 539 -3.58 20.01 -24.89
CA GLU A 539 -4.54 20.83 -25.66
C GLU A 539 -5.83 21.09 -24.86
N LEU A 540 -6.30 20.09 -24.10
CA LEU A 540 -7.44 20.29 -23.21
C LEU A 540 -7.11 21.31 -22.11
N TYR A 541 -5.93 21.20 -21.49
CA TYR A 541 -5.49 22.13 -20.44
C TYR A 541 -5.36 23.55 -21.00
N LYS A 542 -4.77 23.73 -22.18
CA LYS A 542 -4.70 25.04 -22.87
C LYS A 542 -6.10 25.60 -23.10
N THR A 543 -7.02 24.78 -23.61
CA THR A 543 -8.41 25.16 -23.86
C THR A 543 -9.11 25.64 -22.60
N ILE A 544 -8.92 24.94 -21.48
CA ILE A 544 -9.50 25.32 -20.18
C ILE A 544 -8.91 26.64 -19.71
N LEU A 545 -7.59 26.79 -19.78
CA LEU A 545 -6.89 28.03 -19.38
C LEU A 545 -7.29 29.21 -20.27
N ASP A 546 -7.31 29.02 -21.60
CA ASP A 546 -7.78 30.03 -22.56
C ASP A 546 -9.18 30.54 -22.19
N ASN A 547 -10.11 29.63 -21.92
CA ASN A 547 -11.47 30.02 -21.56
C ASN A 547 -11.55 30.68 -20.19
N ALA A 548 -10.76 30.24 -19.22
CA ALA A 548 -10.70 30.85 -17.90
C ALA A 548 -10.16 32.28 -17.99
N PHE A 549 -9.07 32.49 -18.73
CA PHE A 549 -8.41 33.80 -18.85
C PHE A 549 -9.06 34.75 -19.88
N LYS A 550 -9.89 34.24 -20.80
CA LYS A 550 -10.64 35.06 -21.80
C LYS A 550 -12.06 35.39 -21.35
N GLY A 551 -12.42 35.09 -20.09
CA GLY A 551 -13.75 35.41 -19.56
C GLY A 551 -14.07 36.91 -19.71
N ILE A 552 -15.28 37.25 -20.17
CA ILE A 552 -15.72 38.59 -20.54
C ILE A 552 -15.70 39.56 -19.33
N GLU A 553 -15.84 39.02 -18.12
CA GLU A 553 -15.93 39.83 -16.90
C GLU A 553 -14.57 40.07 -16.21
N LEU A 554 -13.49 39.52 -16.73
CA LEU A 554 -12.15 39.71 -16.16
C LEU A 554 -11.51 40.97 -16.73
N ASN A 555 -11.39 42.00 -15.90
CA ASN A 555 -10.53 43.15 -16.22
C ASN A 555 -9.05 42.70 -16.15
N GLU A 556 -8.15 43.52 -16.61
CA GLU A 556 -6.70 43.21 -16.67
C GLU A 556 -6.11 42.96 -15.28
N LYS A 557 -6.59 43.67 -14.25
CA LYS A 557 -6.19 43.44 -12.86
C LYS A 557 -6.57 42.03 -12.40
N ASN A 558 -7.84 41.64 -12.54
CA ASN A 558 -8.34 40.32 -12.13
C ASN A 558 -7.65 39.18 -12.90
N ARG A 559 -7.32 39.41 -14.18
CA ARG A 559 -6.57 38.43 -14.99
C ARG A 559 -5.16 38.22 -14.44
N ARG A 560 -4.48 39.28 -14.05
CA ARG A 560 -3.15 39.23 -13.43
C ARG A 560 -3.22 38.50 -12.07
N THR A 561 -4.15 38.90 -11.22
CA THR A 561 -4.36 38.28 -9.90
C THR A 561 -4.70 36.80 -10.03
N MET A 562 -5.58 36.42 -10.97
CA MET A 562 -5.90 35.02 -11.25
C MET A 562 -4.65 34.21 -11.64
N ARG A 563 -3.74 34.84 -12.41
CA ARG A 563 -2.47 34.23 -12.78
C ARG A 563 -1.58 33.99 -11.54
N GLU A 564 -1.46 34.98 -10.68
CA GLU A 564 -0.69 34.92 -9.42
C GLU A 564 -1.25 33.85 -8.49
N VAL A 565 -2.57 33.77 -8.36
CA VAL A 565 -3.28 32.72 -7.59
C VAL A 565 -2.98 31.34 -8.18
N LEU A 566 -3.04 31.18 -9.51
CA LEU A 566 -2.72 29.89 -10.17
C LEU A 566 -1.26 29.49 -9.97
N GLU A 567 -0.34 30.45 -10.15
CA GLU A 567 1.10 30.22 -9.95
C GLU A 567 1.39 29.80 -8.50
N THR A 568 0.79 30.49 -7.53
CA THR A 568 0.89 30.14 -6.11
C THR A 568 0.37 28.73 -5.84
N ALA A 569 -0.81 28.39 -6.37
CA ALA A 569 -1.43 27.07 -6.17
C ALA A 569 -0.59 25.90 -6.73
N VAL A 570 0.18 26.16 -7.81
CA VAL A 570 0.95 25.10 -8.50
C VAL A 570 2.40 25.04 -8.03
N CYS A 571 2.99 26.19 -7.69
CA CYS A 571 4.43 26.31 -7.37
C CYS A 571 4.73 26.25 -5.87
N ALA A 572 3.73 26.33 -5.00
CA ALA A 572 3.92 26.24 -3.55
C ALA A 572 4.53 24.88 -3.18
N THR A 573 5.53 24.89 -2.32
CA THR A 573 6.16 23.67 -1.80
C THR A 573 5.19 22.82 -1.00
N GLU A 574 4.22 23.47 -0.34
CA GLU A 574 3.13 22.79 0.36
C GLU A 574 1.78 23.40 -0.05
N PRO A 575 0.75 22.57 -0.23
CA PRO A 575 -0.58 23.05 -0.58
C PRO A 575 -1.11 24.05 0.46
N MET A 576 -1.60 25.20 -0.01
CA MET A 576 -2.05 26.31 0.82
C MET A 576 -3.57 26.38 0.91
N SER A 577 -4.08 26.90 2.03
CA SER A 577 -5.51 27.21 2.17
C SER A 577 -5.85 28.52 1.43
N LEU A 578 -7.14 28.72 1.14
CA LEU A 578 -7.62 29.95 0.51
C LEU A 578 -7.25 31.18 1.34
N ASP A 579 -7.35 31.08 2.68
CA ASP A 579 -6.99 32.18 3.60
C ASP A 579 -5.49 32.49 3.54
N ALA A 580 -4.64 31.47 3.52
CA ALA A 580 -3.19 31.63 3.39
C ALA A 580 -2.81 32.28 2.05
N MET A 581 -3.49 31.87 0.97
CA MET A 581 -3.28 32.45 -0.37
C MET A 581 -3.75 33.92 -0.42
N ALA A 582 -4.92 34.22 0.16
CA ALA A 582 -5.43 35.58 0.24
C ALA A 582 -4.44 36.49 0.98
N SER A 583 -3.95 36.04 2.14
CA SER A 583 -2.96 36.77 2.94
C SER A 583 -1.65 36.97 2.18
N LEU A 584 -1.13 35.90 1.54
CA LEU A 584 0.13 35.96 0.78
C LEU A 584 0.04 36.95 -0.40
N LEU A 585 -1.08 36.93 -1.12
CA LEU A 585 -1.28 37.75 -2.33
C LEU A 585 -1.93 39.12 -2.03
N GLN A 586 -2.14 39.44 -0.75
CA GLN A 586 -2.76 40.70 -0.29
C GLN A 586 -4.14 40.93 -0.93
N LEU A 587 -4.95 39.87 -0.98
CA LEU A 587 -6.33 39.90 -1.47
C LEU A 587 -7.29 40.11 -0.29
N ASP A 588 -8.46 40.69 -0.57
CA ASP A 588 -9.42 41.10 0.45
C ASP A 588 -9.97 39.91 1.27
N SER A 589 -10.10 38.72 0.66
CA SER A 589 -10.66 37.55 1.37
C SER A 589 -10.42 36.22 0.64
N ALA A 590 -10.61 35.12 1.37
CA ALA A 590 -10.60 33.75 0.83
C ALA A 590 -11.67 33.59 -0.27
N GLU A 591 -12.81 34.28 -0.16
CA GLU A 591 -13.89 34.24 -1.15
C GLU A 591 -13.45 34.82 -2.49
N GLU A 592 -12.60 35.85 -2.47
CA GLU A 592 -12.02 36.43 -3.68
C GLU A 592 -11.13 35.42 -4.39
N VAL A 593 -10.26 34.70 -3.63
CA VAL A 593 -9.41 33.62 -4.16
C VAL A 593 -10.29 32.51 -4.76
N ASP A 594 -11.35 32.11 -4.05
CA ASP A 594 -12.27 31.06 -4.51
C ASP A 594 -12.97 31.46 -5.82
N ALA A 595 -13.41 32.70 -5.92
CA ALA A 595 -14.05 33.26 -7.14
C ALA A 595 -13.07 33.24 -8.33
N LEU A 596 -11.81 33.67 -8.11
CA LEU A 596 -10.76 33.64 -9.15
C LEU A 596 -10.44 32.22 -9.61
N LEU A 597 -10.46 31.23 -8.69
CA LEU A 597 -10.23 29.82 -9.01
C LEU A 597 -11.46 29.12 -9.61
N GLY A 598 -12.64 29.74 -9.56
CA GLY A 598 -13.90 29.17 -10.05
C GLY A 598 -13.81 28.55 -11.45
N PRO A 599 -13.29 29.29 -12.47
CA PRO A 599 -13.14 28.75 -13.83
C PRO A 599 -12.16 27.57 -13.94
N LEU A 600 -11.24 27.41 -12.98
CA LEU A 600 -10.19 26.39 -12.97
C LEU A 600 -10.56 25.12 -12.15
N ARG A 601 -11.79 25.04 -11.64
CA ARG A 601 -12.28 23.90 -10.83
C ARG A 601 -12.27 22.55 -11.56
N SER A 602 -12.05 22.51 -12.84
CA SER A 602 -11.87 21.26 -13.60
C SER A 602 -10.45 20.72 -13.53
N VAL A 603 -9.48 21.52 -13.10
CA VAL A 603 -8.05 21.16 -12.97
C VAL A 603 -7.52 21.35 -11.55
N LEU A 604 -8.16 22.21 -10.75
CA LEU A 604 -7.83 22.44 -9.34
C LEU A 604 -8.95 21.94 -8.42
N ASN A 605 -8.56 21.45 -7.26
CA ASN A 605 -9.44 21.01 -6.19
C ASN A 605 -9.30 21.92 -4.98
N ILE A 606 -10.39 22.17 -4.28
CA ILE A 606 -10.38 22.85 -2.98
C ILE A 606 -11.07 21.91 -1.99
N THR A 607 -10.33 21.50 -0.97
CA THR A 607 -10.84 20.59 0.05
C THR A 607 -12.02 21.22 0.81
N LYS A 608 -12.99 20.43 1.19
CA LYS A 608 -14.23 20.95 1.81
C LYS A 608 -14.01 21.53 3.20
N LYS A 609 -13.19 20.87 4.02
CA LYS A 609 -12.96 21.25 5.43
C LYS A 609 -11.87 22.31 5.57
N THR A 610 -10.69 22.00 5.06
CA THR A 610 -9.48 22.79 5.27
C THR A 610 -9.31 23.92 4.24
N LYS A 611 -10.15 23.93 3.18
CA LYS A 611 -10.07 24.90 2.08
C LYS A 611 -8.70 24.93 1.38
N ILE A 612 -7.93 23.85 1.49
CA ILE A 612 -6.61 23.73 0.84
C ILE A 612 -6.80 23.53 -0.66
N VAL A 613 -6.00 24.27 -1.44
CA VAL A 613 -5.98 24.21 -2.90
C VAL A 613 -4.93 23.17 -3.34
N THR A 614 -5.34 22.23 -4.20
CA THR A 614 -4.44 21.20 -4.77
C THR A 614 -4.77 21.02 -6.25
N THR A 615 -3.86 20.38 -6.98
CA THR A 615 -4.15 19.97 -8.36
C THR A 615 -4.94 18.65 -8.34
N LEU A 616 -5.88 18.50 -9.27
CA LEU A 616 -6.71 17.28 -9.36
C LEU A 616 -5.98 16.06 -9.91
N HIS A 617 -4.86 16.28 -10.60
CA HIS A 617 -4.06 15.19 -11.18
C HIS A 617 -2.64 15.69 -11.46
N ALA A 618 -1.65 14.82 -11.28
CA ALA A 618 -0.22 15.12 -11.44
C ALA A 618 0.15 15.61 -12.86
N SER A 619 -0.61 15.20 -13.89
CA SER A 619 -0.33 15.66 -15.27
C SER A 619 -0.56 17.16 -15.49
N PHE A 620 -1.36 17.84 -14.63
CA PHE A 620 -1.56 19.29 -14.74
C PHE A 620 -0.30 20.05 -14.29
N PRO A 621 0.31 19.78 -13.13
CA PRO A 621 1.64 20.32 -12.83
C PRO A 621 2.69 19.96 -13.88
N ASP A 622 2.74 18.71 -14.34
CA ASP A 622 3.69 18.28 -15.40
C ASP A 622 3.55 19.14 -16.67
N PHE A 623 2.32 19.53 -17.03
CA PHE A 623 2.04 20.41 -18.16
C PHE A 623 2.43 21.86 -17.88
N ILE A 624 1.92 22.45 -16.78
CA ILE A 624 2.01 23.89 -16.56
C ILE A 624 3.42 24.34 -16.14
N LEU A 625 4.21 23.45 -15.52
CA LEU A 625 5.61 23.68 -15.14
C LEU A 625 6.59 23.36 -16.28
N SER A 626 6.10 22.99 -17.45
CA SER A 626 6.92 22.75 -18.64
C SER A 626 6.68 23.85 -19.67
N GLN A 627 7.68 24.71 -19.91
CA GLN A 627 7.59 25.83 -20.84
C GLN A 627 7.26 25.36 -22.27
N GLY A 628 7.85 24.24 -22.70
CA GLY A 628 7.60 23.68 -24.03
C GLY A 628 6.16 23.16 -24.22
N ARG A 629 5.49 22.73 -23.13
CA ARG A 629 4.12 22.20 -23.16
C ARG A 629 3.08 23.29 -22.98
N SER A 630 3.24 24.17 -21.99
CA SER A 630 2.24 25.16 -21.57
C SER A 630 2.36 26.52 -22.28
N GLY A 631 3.52 26.84 -22.85
CA GLY A 631 3.74 28.10 -23.58
C GLY A 631 3.45 29.33 -22.72
N ASN A 632 2.42 30.12 -23.11
CA ASN A 632 2.02 31.37 -22.42
C ASN A 632 1.52 31.15 -20.99
N TYR A 633 1.17 29.89 -20.63
CA TYR A 633 0.68 29.55 -19.29
C TYR A 633 1.76 28.99 -18.37
N TYR A 634 3.01 28.99 -18.83
CA TYR A 634 4.14 28.48 -18.05
C TYR A 634 4.21 29.17 -16.69
N CYS A 635 4.20 28.38 -15.63
CA CYS A 635 4.45 28.81 -14.25
C CYS A 635 5.90 28.46 -13.89
N SER A 636 6.70 29.48 -13.55
CA SER A 636 8.12 29.26 -13.23
C SER A 636 8.28 29.02 -11.73
N PRO A 637 8.73 27.90 -11.28
CA PRO A 637 9.06 27.72 -9.86
C PRO A 637 10.04 28.75 -9.27
N UNK A 638 10.67 29.14 -10.00
CA UNK A 638 11.62 30.03 -9.67
C UNK A 638 11.18 31.42 -9.52
N ALA A 639 10.38 31.75 -10.28
CA ALA A 639 9.86 33.10 -10.14
C ALA A 639 9.03 33.28 -8.86
N SER A 640 8.30 32.24 -8.48
CA SER A 640 7.49 32.20 -7.25
C SER A 640 8.34 32.37 -5.98
N TRP A 641 9.56 31.80 -5.96
CA TRP A 641 10.47 31.94 -4.81
C TRP A 641 10.90 33.40 -4.58
N TYR A 642 11.20 34.13 -5.65
CA TYR A 642 11.60 35.53 -5.55
C TYR A 642 10.45 36.43 -5.06
N ALA A 643 9.22 36.11 -5.43
CA ALA A 643 8.04 36.81 -4.93
C ALA A 643 7.80 36.53 -3.44
N MET A 644 7.99 35.27 -3.00
CA MET A 644 7.82 34.86 -1.60
C MET A 644 8.92 35.42 -0.69
N ASP A 645 10.20 35.43 -1.12
CA ASP A 645 11.33 35.97 -0.36
C ASP A 645 11.18 37.50 -0.17
N GLY A 646 10.66 38.19 -1.16
CA GLY A 646 10.37 39.62 -1.06
C GLY A 646 9.29 39.97 -0.03
N MET A 647 8.34 39.07 0.20
CA MET A 647 7.23 39.27 1.15
C MET A 647 7.56 38.85 2.58
N ILE A 648 8.36 37.78 2.76
CA ILE A 648 8.79 37.32 4.10
C ILE A 648 9.69 38.37 4.79
N CYS A 649 10.37 39.23 4.02
CA CYS A 649 11.18 40.29 4.58
C CYS A 649 10.37 41.51 5.09
N LEU A 650 9.03 41.55 4.88
CA LEU A 650 8.16 42.65 5.28
C LEU A 650 7.22 42.32 6.45
N THR A 651 7.23 41.06 6.95
CA THR A 651 6.50 40.63 8.15
C THR A 651 7.45 40.22 9.25
#